data_47bc3576c4a7decd73b55362106c2e9c
#
_entry.id   47bc3576c4a7decd73b55362106c2e9c
#
_cell.length_a   1.000
_cell.length_b   1.000
_cell.length_c   1.000
_cell.angle_alpha   90.00
_cell.angle_beta   90.00
_cell.angle_gamma   90.00
#
_symmetry.space_group_name_H-M   'P 1'
#
loop_
_entity.id
_entity.type
_entity.pdbx_description
1 polymer ?
#
loop_
_entity_poly.entity_id
_entity_poly.type
_entity_poly.pdbx_seq_one_letter_code
_entity_poly.pdbx_strand_id
1 'polypeptide(L)'
;MHENLVIVESPAKAKTIEKFLGKDYKVMSSFGHIRDLKKKTLSINEKTMEPDYEIPEEKRKLVSELKKQVKEAQRVWLASDEDREGEAISWHLCEVLGLDKDNTNRIVFHEITPNAILDAIEHPRHLDMNLVNAQQARRVLDRLVGFKLSPVLWRKVKPALSAGRVQSVAVRLIVEREREIQAFVSEPYYRVSAVFTVPQAEGHIAEVKAELDKRFATREEAVAFLERCRKAQFTVGSVSKKPLKRMPAPPFTTSTLQQEAARKLGYTVTQTMMVAQHLYENGRITYMRTDSVNLSKLALAASRDAITQLWGAEYSHTRNFHTHSKGAQEAHEAIRPTYISEQTIEGTVQERRLYDLIWKRTVASQMAESEIEKTVVTIDIDGQEEKFIADGEVVTFDGFLKVYHESTDDENQDNEGGNTLPALSAGDLLERKTITSTEKYSQGPVRYTEASLVKKLEELGIGRPSTYAPTISTIQQREYVVKGDKAGEERQYVTDTLSANRIVSKTRTEVAGKEKGKLLPTDIGTVVNDFLMEHFPEIMDYNFTARVESQFDQIAEGHEEWTSMMHNFDHDFEPTVRKVMNARSEHKAGERELGVDPLSHRPVFVKIGRFGPVVQIGSADDEVKPRFAQLPSGKSIETITLDEALELFRLPRNIGEYEGDIVTIGSGRFGPYVQHGGKYVSLPKEMDPMTVTLADAIKLIAEKREQERQRHIKSFEEDSTMQVLNGRFGPYITCDGKNYRLPKSLHERAAQLTYAECKEIVDKAPEPKVRRKK
;
A
#
# COMPACT_ATOMS: atom_id res chain seq x y z
N MET A 1 13.85 41.89 -21.34
CA MET A 1 12.64 41.38 -21.97
C MET A 1 12.99 40.01 -22.51
N HIS A 2 12.20 39.00 -22.21
CA HIS A 2 12.28 37.69 -22.82
C HIS A 2 11.22 37.60 -23.92
N GLU A 3 11.52 36.95 -25.03
CA GLU A 3 10.53 36.80 -26.09
C GLU A 3 9.43 35.82 -25.65
N ASN A 4 9.81 34.72 -25.00
CA ASN A 4 8.90 33.66 -24.61
C ASN A 4 9.05 33.32 -23.12
N LEU A 5 7.93 33.21 -22.41
CA LEU A 5 7.86 32.69 -21.05
C LEU A 5 7.08 31.36 -21.05
N VAL A 6 7.71 30.28 -20.62
CA VAL A 6 7.08 28.97 -20.47
C VAL A 6 6.84 28.73 -18.96
N ILE A 7 5.61 28.37 -18.59
CA ILE A 7 5.25 28.07 -17.20
C ILE A 7 4.90 26.59 -17.09
N VAL A 8 5.61 25.88 -16.23
CA VAL A 8 5.42 24.45 -15.90
C VAL A 8 5.04 24.30 -14.43
N GLU A 9 4.64 23.10 -14.01
CA GLU A 9 4.24 22.86 -12.61
C GLU A 9 5.40 22.55 -11.67
N SER A 10 6.56 22.07 -12.16
CA SER A 10 7.67 21.69 -11.29
C SER A 10 9.01 22.33 -11.65
N PRO A 11 9.89 22.61 -10.67
CA PRO A 11 11.21 23.19 -10.92
C PRO A 11 12.13 22.24 -11.69
N ALA A 12 12.01 20.94 -11.50
CA ALA A 12 12.81 19.95 -12.19
C ALA A 12 12.46 19.94 -13.69
N LYS A 13 11.17 19.92 -14.00
CA LYS A 13 10.65 20.03 -15.38
C LYS A 13 11.09 21.34 -16.04
N ALA A 14 11.02 22.47 -15.30
CA ALA A 14 11.50 23.75 -15.81
C ALA A 14 12.97 23.69 -16.26
N LYS A 15 13.83 23.15 -15.39
CA LYS A 15 15.28 23.02 -15.67
C LYS A 15 15.57 22.10 -16.85
N THR A 16 14.77 21.05 -17.05
CA THR A 16 14.95 20.12 -18.18
C THR A 16 14.52 20.76 -19.49
N ILE A 17 13.34 21.39 -19.52
CA ILE A 17 12.79 22.01 -20.73
C ILE A 17 13.61 23.23 -21.17
N GLU A 18 14.07 24.06 -20.24
CA GLU A 18 14.87 25.25 -20.54
C GLU A 18 16.14 24.90 -21.34
N LYS A 19 16.75 23.73 -21.08
CA LYS A 19 17.92 23.25 -21.86
C LYS A 19 17.60 22.97 -23.31
N PHE A 20 16.36 22.64 -23.63
CA PHE A 20 15.95 22.27 -25.00
C PHE A 20 15.50 23.48 -25.83
N LEU A 21 14.95 24.51 -25.19
CA LEU A 21 14.32 25.64 -25.88
C LEU A 21 15.28 26.79 -26.25
N GLY A 22 16.47 26.85 -25.65
CA GLY A 22 17.43 27.88 -25.95
C GLY A 22 17.18 29.23 -25.27
N LYS A 23 17.95 30.28 -25.67
CA LYS A 23 18.06 31.54 -24.94
C LYS A 23 16.85 32.47 -25.07
N ASP A 24 15.99 32.28 -26.07
CA ASP A 24 14.82 33.13 -26.33
C ASP A 24 13.64 32.73 -25.42
N TYR A 25 13.77 31.62 -24.70
CA TYR A 25 12.80 31.10 -23.79
C TYR A 25 13.27 31.17 -22.34
N LYS A 26 12.42 31.70 -21.48
CA LYS A 26 12.57 31.61 -20.02
C LYS A 26 11.54 30.59 -19.49
N VAL A 27 12.01 29.60 -18.73
CA VAL A 27 11.13 28.59 -18.15
C VAL A 27 11.00 28.80 -16.65
N MET A 28 9.78 28.87 -16.15
CA MET A 28 9.47 29.06 -14.73
C MET A 28 8.51 27.99 -14.22
N SER A 29 8.55 27.73 -12.92
CA SER A 29 7.65 26.79 -12.27
C SER A 29 6.59 27.49 -11.43
N SER A 30 5.34 26.99 -11.49
CA SER A 30 4.25 27.36 -10.58
C SER A 30 4.30 26.63 -9.24
N PHE A 31 5.18 25.61 -9.11
CA PHE A 31 5.23 24.72 -7.94
C PHE A 31 3.87 24.07 -7.65
N GLY A 32 3.20 23.56 -8.70
CA GLY A 32 1.86 23.00 -8.65
C GLY A 32 0.77 24.06 -8.69
N HIS A 33 -0.38 23.78 -8.07
CA HIS A 33 -1.50 24.73 -8.03
C HIS A 33 -1.15 26.05 -7.35
N ILE A 34 -1.53 27.17 -7.96
CA ILE A 34 -1.31 28.52 -7.43
C ILE A 34 -2.53 29.09 -6.70
N ARG A 35 -3.71 28.50 -6.85
CA ARG A 35 -4.91 28.78 -6.07
C ARG A 35 -5.63 27.48 -5.70
N ASP A 36 -6.36 27.49 -4.59
CA ASP A 36 -7.13 26.36 -4.08
C ASP A 36 -8.38 26.85 -3.35
N LEU A 37 -9.28 25.92 -3.01
CA LEU A 37 -10.43 26.20 -2.16
C LEU A 37 -9.98 26.62 -0.75
N LYS A 38 -10.70 27.55 -0.11
CA LYS A 38 -10.40 27.99 1.25
C LYS A 38 -10.38 26.81 2.22
N LYS A 39 -9.35 26.74 3.07
CA LYS A 39 -9.11 25.57 3.95
C LYS A 39 -10.17 25.37 5.03
N LYS A 40 -10.79 26.46 5.55
CA LYS A 40 -11.66 26.42 6.73
C LYS A 40 -13.15 26.48 6.44
N THR A 41 -13.55 26.70 5.21
CA THR A 41 -14.95 26.85 4.78
C THR A 41 -15.27 25.85 3.70
N LEU A 42 -16.56 25.65 3.40
CA LEU A 42 -16.98 24.82 2.26
C LEU A 42 -16.37 25.35 0.96
N SER A 43 -16.29 26.69 0.82
CA SER A 43 -15.70 27.37 -0.34
C SER A 43 -16.38 27.02 -1.67
N ILE A 44 -17.66 26.71 -1.62
CA ILE A 44 -18.54 26.41 -2.76
C ILE A 44 -19.84 27.17 -2.55
N ASN A 45 -20.32 27.80 -3.60
CA ASN A 45 -21.64 28.39 -3.60
C ASN A 45 -22.68 27.29 -3.81
N GLU A 46 -23.45 26.96 -2.77
CA GLU A 46 -24.42 25.85 -2.81
C GLU A 46 -25.57 26.07 -3.80
N LYS A 47 -25.79 27.31 -4.30
CA LYS A 47 -26.82 27.61 -5.32
C LYS A 47 -26.34 27.44 -6.75
N THR A 48 -25.04 27.70 -7.02
CA THR A 48 -24.46 27.62 -8.38
C THR A 48 -23.47 26.49 -8.52
N MET A 49 -23.11 25.84 -7.41
CA MET A 49 -22.01 24.84 -7.30
C MET A 49 -20.63 25.39 -7.67
N GLU A 50 -20.51 26.68 -7.91
CA GLU A 50 -19.24 27.31 -8.25
C GLU A 50 -18.27 27.35 -7.07
N PRO A 51 -17.02 26.96 -7.27
CA PRO A 51 -15.98 27.01 -6.25
C PRO A 51 -15.46 28.44 -6.05
N ASP A 52 -15.23 28.81 -4.79
CA ASP A 52 -14.61 30.08 -4.39
C ASP A 52 -13.12 29.84 -4.10
N TYR A 53 -12.28 30.11 -5.09
CA TYR A 53 -10.83 29.89 -5.02
C TYR A 53 -10.09 31.07 -4.39
N GLU A 54 -9.05 30.77 -3.61
CA GLU A 54 -8.11 31.75 -3.08
C GLU A 54 -6.66 31.42 -3.46
N ILE A 55 -5.79 32.44 -3.49
CA ILE A 55 -4.36 32.24 -3.60
C ILE A 55 -3.81 32.00 -2.18
N PRO A 56 -3.27 30.80 -1.87
CA PRO A 56 -2.67 30.54 -0.56
C PRO A 56 -1.56 31.53 -0.22
N GLU A 57 -1.44 31.88 1.05
CA GLU A 57 -0.47 32.90 1.50
C GLU A 57 0.97 32.57 1.07
N GLU A 58 1.35 31.30 1.15
CA GLU A 58 2.64 30.78 0.71
C GLU A 58 2.91 30.95 -0.78
N LYS A 59 1.88 31.11 -1.62
CA LYS A 59 1.99 31.31 -3.08
C LYS A 59 2.02 32.76 -3.53
N ARG A 60 1.67 33.71 -2.67
CA ARG A 60 1.54 35.14 -3.06
C ARG A 60 2.81 35.73 -3.66
N LYS A 61 3.98 35.39 -3.09
CA LYS A 61 5.29 35.86 -3.61
C LYS A 61 5.56 35.31 -5.01
N LEU A 62 5.31 34.03 -5.21
CA LEU A 62 5.47 33.36 -6.50
C LEU A 62 4.54 33.96 -7.55
N VAL A 63 3.27 34.17 -7.22
CA VAL A 63 2.30 34.81 -8.12
C VAL A 63 2.74 36.22 -8.49
N SER A 64 3.27 37.00 -7.54
CA SER A 64 3.79 38.35 -7.83
C SER A 64 4.96 38.31 -8.81
N GLU A 65 5.87 37.36 -8.66
CA GLU A 65 7.00 37.16 -9.57
C GLU A 65 6.53 36.71 -10.96
N LEU A 66 5.63 35.73 -11.03
CA LEU A 66 5.04 35.29 -12.31
C LEU A 66 4.34 36.44 -13.04
N LYS A 67 3.55 37.28 -12.34
CA LYS A 67 2.90 38.48 -12.91
C LYS A 67 3.90 39.46 -13.50
N LYS A 68 5.05 39.66 -12.84
CA LYS A 68 6.12 40.51 -13.34
C LYS A 68 6.70 39.93 -14.64
N GLN A 69 7.02 38.63 -14.65
CA GLN A 69 7.59 37.97 -15.81
C GLN A 69 6.64 37.91 -17.00
N VAL A 70 5.34 37.72 -16.77
CA VAL A 70 4.31 37.80 -17.82
C VAL A 70 4.29 39.19 -18.49
N LYS A 71 4.44 40.27 -17.71
CA LYS A 71 4.50 41.63 -18.28
C LYS A 71 5.77 41.91 -19.09
N GLU A 72 6.86 41.17 -18.81
CA GLU A 72 8.14 41.31 -19.49
C GLU A 72 8.24 40.42 -20.73
N ALA A 73 7.36 39.42 -20.88
CA ALA A 73 7.33 38.46 -21.99
C ALA A 73 6.41 38.95 -23.13
N GLN A 74 6.78 38.64 -24.36
CA GLN A 74 5.92 38.87 -25.53
C GLN A 74 4.87 37.77 -25.69
N ARG A 75 5.23 36.52 -25.39
CA ARG A 75 4.37 35.35 -25.46
C ARG A 75 4.47 34.51 -24.19
N VAL A 76 3.35 33.96 -23.75
CA VAL A 76 3.27 33.06 -22.59
C VAL A 76 2.80 31.69 -23.05
N TRP A 77 3.49 30.68 -22.58
CA TRP A 77 3.24 29.27 -22.89
C TRP A 77 2.92 28.53 -21.59
N LEU A 78 1.84 27.78 -21.56
CA LEU A 78 1.45 26.93 -20.44
C LEU A 78 1.77 25.48 -20.76
N ALA A 79 2.68 24.89 -20.00
CA ALA A 79 3.30 23.59 -20.28
C ALA A 79 3.19 22.63 -19.09
N SER A 80 2.04 22.69 -18.38
CA SER A 80 1.71 21.70 -17.33
C SER A 80 1.40 20.34 -17.96
N ASP A 81 1.36 19.30 -17.12
CA ASP A 81 1.07 17.92 -17.55
C ASP A 81 -0.24 17.83 -18.36
N GLU A 82 -0.38 16.77 -19.13
CA GLU A 82 -1.51 16.60 -20.06
C GLU A 82 -2.78 16.05 -19.39
N ASP A 83 -2.72 15.71 -18.09
CA ASP A 83 -3.90 15.25 -17.34
C ASP A 83 -4.82 16.39 -16.88
N ARG A 84 -5.98 16.03 -16.30
CA ARG A 84 -6.97 17.00 -15.80
C ARG A 84 -6.40 17.96 -14.76
N GLU A 85 -5.44 17.49 -13.92
CA GLU A 85 -4.78 18.32 -12.92
C GLU A 85 -3.90 19.38 -13.57
N GLY A 86 -3.10 18.98 -14.58
CA GLY A 86 -2.28 19.91 -15.35
C GLY A 86 -3.10 20.94 -16.12
N GLU A 87 -4.23 20.52 -16.70
CA GLU A 87 -5.13 21.44 -17.39
C GLU A 87 -5.75 22.46 -16.42
N ALA A 88 -6.16 22.02 -15.23
CA ALA A 88 -6.65 22.90 -14.17
C ALA A 88 -5.55 23.86 -13.66
N ILE A 89 -4.29 23.43 -13.55
CA ILE A 89 -3.17 24.31 -13.21
C ILE A 89 -3.01 25.40 -14.25
N SER A 90 -3.03 25.05 -15.55
CA SER A 90 -2.96 26.01 -16.64
C SER A 90 -4.13 27.01 -16.63
N TRP A 91 -5.36 26.54 -16.37
CA TRP A 91 -6.52 27.40 -16.23
C TRP A 91 -6.38 28.35 -15.03
N HIS A 92 -5.95 27.86 -13.88
CA HIS A 92 -5.68 28.70 -12.70
C HIS A 92 -4.61 29.76 -12.96
N LEU A 93 -3.58 29.43 -13.75
CA LEU A 93 -2.57 30.39 -14.18
C LEU A 93 -3.18 31.49 -15.06
N CYS A 94 -4.02 31.14 -16.04
CA CYS A 94 -4.72 32.15 -16.85
C CYS A 94 -5.51 33.12 -15.99
N GLU A 95 -6.35 32.62 -15.09
CA GLU A 95 -7.19 33.42 -14.21
C GLU A 95 -6.37 34.36 -13.30
N VAL A 96 -5.30 33.85 -12.68
CA VAL A 96 -4.49 34.61 -11.71
C VAL A 96 -3.58 35.62 -12.40
N LEU A 97 -3.04 35.28 -13.58
CA LEU A 97 -2.08 36.12 -14.31
C LEU A 97 -2.78 37.08 -15.28
N GLY A 98 -4.11 36.94 -15.47
CA GLY A 98 -4.92 37.78 -16.40
C GLY A 98 -4.59 37.45 -17.84
N LEU A 99 -4.34 36.19 -18.18
CA LEU A 99 -4.14 35.73 -19.54
C LEU A 99 -5.48 35.42 -20.20
N ASP A 100 -5.57 35.69 -21.48
CA ASP A 100 -6.76 35.32 -22.28
C ASP A 100 -6.77 33.82 -22.52
N LYS A 101 -7.74 33.11 -21.95
CA LYS A 101 -7.86 31.65 -22.05
C LYS A 101 -8.15 31.14 -23.46
N ASP A 102 -8.79 31.99 -24.28
CA ASP A 102 -9.15 31.66 -25.66
C ASP A 102 -7.99 31.94 -26.63
N ASN A 103 -6.92 32.58 -26.15
CA ASN A 103 -5.77 32.99 -26.96
C ASN A 103 -4.42 32.63 -26.29
N THR A 104 -4.43 31.82 -25.25
CA THR A 104 -3.20 31.39 -24.56
C THR A 104 -2.63 30.13 -25.19
N ASN A 105 -1.31 30.12 -25.40
CA ASN A 105 -0.62 28.97 -25.95
C ASN A 105 -0.49 27.86 -24.89
N ARG A 106 -1.29 26.82 -25.01
CA ARG A 106 -1.20 25.59 -24.24
C ARG A 106 -0.41 24.54 -25.03
N ILE A 107 0.65 24.01 -24.45
CA ILE A 107 1.40 22.91 -25.04
C ILE A 107 1.32 21.66 -24.16
N VAL A 108 1.19 20.52 -24.79
CA VAL A 108 1.11 19.20 -24.14
C VAL A 108 2.10 18.25 -24.77
N PHE A 109 2.65 17.36 -23.97
CA PHE A 109 3.62 16.36 -24.43
C PHE A 109 3.61 15.17 -23.48
N HIS A 110 3.74 13.96 -24.05
CA HIS A 110 3.75 12.70 -23.28
C HIS A 110 5.12 12.36 -22.70
N GLU A 111 6.19 13.01 -23.22
CA GLU A 111 7.58 12.82 -22.79
C GLU A 111 8.34 14.13 -22.85
N ILE A 112 9.35 14.25 -22.01
CA ILE A 112 10.20 15.45 -21.97
C ILE A 112 11.48 15.17 -22.75
N THR A 113 11.37 15.24 -24.08
CA THR A 113 12.48 15.12 -25.04
C THR A 113 12.57 16.37 -25.89
N PRO A 114 13.76 16.69 -26.48
CA PRO A 114 13.89 17.85 -27.38
C PRO A 114 12.85 17.86 -28.50
N ASN A 115 12.65 16.72 -29.15
CA ASN A 115 11.72 16.61 -30.28
C ASN A 115 10.27 16.83 -29.86
N ALA A 116 9.83 16.19 -28.76
CA ALA A 116 8.47 16.35 -28.26
C ALA A 116 8.17 17.78 -27.81
N ILE A 117 9.14 18.45 -27.17
CA ILE A 117 8.98 19.83 -26.72
C ILE A 117 8.94 20.81 -27.91
N LEU A 118 9.81 20.64 -28.89
CA LEU A 118 9.83 21.49 -30.09
C LEU A 118 8.56 21.30 -30.93
N ASP A 119 8.11 20.06 -31.12
CA ASP A 119 6.86 19.76 -31.81
C ASP A 119 5.65 20.40 -31.09
N ALA A 120 5.61 20.32 -29.74
CA ALA A 120 4.55 20.94 -28.94
C ALA A 120 4.56 22.49 -29.07
N ILE A 121 5.72 23.12 -29.20
CA ILE A 121 5.83 24.57 -29.44
C ILE A 121 5.32 24.94 -30.85
N GLU A 122 5.56 24.09 -31.84
CA GLU A 122 5.08 24.30 -33.20
C GLU A 122 3.58 24.07 -33.35
N HIS A 123 2.98 23.24 -32.46
CA HIS A 123 1.57 22.85 -32.51
C HIS A 123 0.85 23.15 -31.17
N PRO A 124 0.76 24.43 -30.75
CA PRO A 124 0.05 24.79 -29.53
C PRO A 124 -1.46 24.60 -29.71
N ARG A 125 -2.16 24.34 -28.61
CA ARG A 125 -3.61 24.31 -28.53
C ARG A 125 -4.16 25.35 -27.56
N HIS A 126 -5.47 25.47 -27.48
CA HIS A 126 -6.15 26.21 -26.42
C HIS A 126 -6.36 25.33 -25.17
N LEU A 127 -6.77 25.98 -24.09
CA LEU A 127 -7.18 25.26 -22.88
C LEU A 127 -8.41 24.39 -23.17
N ASP A 128 -8.36 23.15 -22.71
CA ASP A 128 -9.50 22.24 -22.77
C ASP A 128 -10.37 22.45 -21.52
N MET A 129 -11.45 23.22 -21.69
CA MET A 129 -12.36 23.53 -20.59
C MET A 129 -13.17 22.33 -20.11
N ASN A 130 -13.31 21.28 -20.91
CA ASN A 130 -13.96 20.04 -20.47
C ASN A 130 -13.09 19.30 -19.46
N LEU A 131 -11.78 19.22 -19.70
CA LEU A 131 -10.82 18.67 -18.74
C LEU A 131 -10.78 19.50 -17.45
N VAL A 132 -10.80 20.83 -17.55
CA VAL A 132 -10.89 21.74 -16.40
C VAL A 132 -12.17 21.47 -15.62
N ASN A 133 -13.31 21.38 -16.28
CA ASN A 133 -14.61 21.12 -15.66
C ASN A 133 -14.65 19.75 -14.97
N ALA A 134 -14.06 18.72 -15.56
CA ALA A 134 -13.95 17.40 -14.95
C ALA A 134 -13.11 17.41 -13.66
N GLN A 135 -12.02 18.17 -13.64
CA GLN A 135 -11.21 18.37 -12.43
C GLN A 135 -11.98 19.18 -11.37
N GLN A 136 -12.67 20.26 -11.77
CA GLN A 136 -13.52 21.05 -10.88
C GLN A 136 -14.64 20.19 -10.27
N ALA A 137 -15.34 19.40 -11.09
CA ALA A 137 -16.39 18.49 -10.64
C ALA A 137 -15.88 17.55 -9.54
N ARG A 138 -14.73 16.91 -9.77
CA ARG A 138 -14.08 16.08 -8.76
C ARG A 138 -13.75 16.87 -7.49
N ARG A 139 -13.13 18.04 -7.65
CA ARG A 139 -12.71 18.88 -6.52
C ARG A 139 -13.90 19.34 -5.68
N VAL A 140 -14.98 19.76 -6.33
CA VAL A 140 -16.22 20.20 -5.69
C VAL A 140 -16.92 19.04 -4.99
N LEU A 141 -17.07 17.89 -5.65
CA LEU A 141 -17.71 16.71 -5.05
C LEU A 141 -16.98 16.22 -3.82
N ASP A 142 -15.66 16.03 -3.92
CA ASP A 142 -14.86 15.57 -2.79
C ASP A 142 -14.87 16.57 -1.63
N ARG A 143 -14.98 17.86 -1.94
CA ARG A 143 -15.17 18.92 -0.94
C ARG A 143 -16.54 18.84 -0.27
N LEU A 144 -17.62 18.71 -1.04
CA LEU A 144 -18.99 18.56 -0.51
C LEU A 144 -19.08 17.35 0.43
N VAL A 145 -18.66 16.18 -0.04
CA VAL A 145 -18.69 14.97 0.75
C VAL A 145 -17.87 15.13 2.04
N GLY A 146 -16.62 15.59 1.93
CA GLY A 146 -15.72 15.74 3.08
C GLY A 146 -16.22 16.74 4.12
N PHE A 147 -16.72 17.90 3.69
CA PHE A 147 -17.21 18.94 4.58
C PHE A 147 -18.57 18.66 5.21
N LYS A 148 -19.44 17.91 4.52
CA LYS A 148 -20.74 17.51 5.06
C LYS A 148 -20.67 16.27 5.96
N LEU A 149 -19.86 15.25 5.61
CA LEU A 149 -19.74 14.03 6.43
C LEU A 149 -18.83 14.18 7.66
N SER A 150 -17.74 14.93 7.56
CA SER A 150 -16.80 15.03 8.69
C SER A 150 -17.45 15.58 9.97
N PRO A 151 -18.28 16.65 9.94
CA PRO A 151 -19.00 17.12 11.12
C PRO A 151 -19.98 16.09 11.69
N VAL A 152 -20.60 15.25 10.84
CA VAL A 152 -21.46 14.17 11.30
C VAL A 152 -20.64 13.16 12.11
N LEU A 153 -19.47 12.75 11.60
CA LEU A 153 -18.57 11.87 12.33
C LEU A 153 -18.07 12.48 13.64
N TRP A 154 -17.81 13.79 13.65
CA TRP A 154 -17.37 14.46 14.90
C TRP A 154 -18.45 14.43 15.98
N ARG A 155 -19.69 14.60 15.58
CA ARG A 155 -20.83 14.60 16.52
C ARG A 155 -21.23 13.20 16.96
N LYS A 156 -21.19 12.22 16.05
CA LYS A 156 -21.74 10.88 16.25
C LYS A 156 -20.73 9.85 16.70
N VAL A 157 -19.47 9.97 16.27
CA VAL A 157 -18.41 9.02 16.55
C VAL A 157 -17.33 9.65 17.44
N LYS A 158 -16.47 10.48 16.86
CA LYS A 158 -15.33 11.09 17.56
C LYS A 158 -14.85 12.36 16.83
N PRO A 159 -14.42 13.42 17.54
CA PRO A 159 -13.80 14.59 16.93
C PRO A 159 -12.58 14.25 16.09
N ALA A 160 -12.28 15.09 15.11
CA ALA A 160 -11.14 15.01 14.18
C ALA A 160 -11.14 13.83 13.19
N LEU A 161 -12.24 13.08 13.09
CA LEU A 161 -12.43 12.09 12.02
C LEU A 161 -12.78 12.79 10.71
N SER A 162 -12.57 12.11 9.61
CA SER A 162 -12.92 12.62 8.29
C SER A 162 -13.36 11.49 7.37
N ALA A 163 -14.32 11.78 6.51
CA ALA A 163 -14.75 10.88 5.46
C ALA A 163 -14.43 11.47 4.09
N GLY A 164 -14.36 10.62 3.10
CA GLY A 164 -14.21 11.01 1.70
C GLY A 164 -14.63 9.85 0.81
N ARG A 165 -15.23 10.15 -0.33
CA ARG A 165 -15.85 9.19 -1.23
C ARG A 165 -14.97 7.97 -1.52
N VAL A 166 -13.82 8.16 -2.14
CA VAL A 166 -12.91 7.05 -2.50
C VAL A 166 -12.24 6.41 -1.28
N GLN A 167 -11.87 7.23 -0.30
CA GLN A 167 -11.14 6.78 0.90
C GLN A 167 -12.00 5.88 1.78
N SER A 168 -13.26 6.24 2.00
CA SER A 168 -14.16 5.45 2.83
C SER A 168 -14.47 4.09 2.20
N VAL A 169 -14.61 4.06 0.88
CA VAL A 169 -14.79 2.82 0.12
C VAL A 169 -13.54 1.95 0.13
N ALA A 170 -12.33 2.54 0.09
CA ALA A 170 -11.09 1.79 0.24
C ALA A 170 -10.95 1.17 1.64
N VAL A 171 -11.37 1.88 2.70
CA VAL A 171 -11.45 1.32 4.06
C VAL A 171 -12.46 0.18 4.12
N ARG A 172 -13.63 0.33 3.49
CA ARG A 172 -14.65 -0.73 3.41
C ARG A 172 -14.09 -2.03 2.83
N LEU A 173 -13.34 -1.98 1.73
CA LEU A 173 -12.71 -3.17 1.13
C LEU A 173 -11.83 -3.91 2.13
N ILE A 174 -11.07 -3.16 2.94
CA ILE A 174 -10.15 -3.74 3.92
C ILE A 174 -10.92 -4.33 5.12
N VAL A 175 -11.97 -3.64 5.60
CA VAL A 175 -12.82 -4.13 6.69
C VAL A 175 -13.59 -5.38 6.27
N GLU A 176 -14.21 -5.39 5.09
CA GLU A 176 -14.92 -6.56 4.56
C GLU A 176 -13.96 -7.76 4.43
N ARG A 177 -12.75 -7.54 3.91
CA ARG A 177 -11.74 -8.59 3.80
C ARG A 177 -11.32 -9.13 5.17
N GLU A 178 -11.17 -8.29 6.17
CA GLU A 178 -10.85 -8.74 7.53
C GLU A 178 -11.98 -9.61 8.11
N ARG A 179 -13.23 -9.24 7.88
CA ARG A 179 -14.40 -10.02 8.28
C ARG A 179 -14.52 -11.36 7.54
N GLU A 180 -14.22 -11.37 6.24
CA GLU A 180 -14.14 -12.62 5.46
C GLU A 180 -13.10 -13.57 6.05
N ILE A 181 -11.93 -13.06 6.44
CA ILE A 181 -10.85 -13.85 7.05
C ILE A 181 -11.28 -14.39 8.42
N GLN A 182 -11.93 -13.56 9.25
CA GLN A 182 -12.40 -13.96 10.58
C GLN A 182 -13.52 -15.00 10.51
N ALA A 183 -14.39 -14.92 9.50
CA ALA A 183 -15.48 -15.87 9.30
C ALA A 183 -15.01 -17.18 8.63
N PHE A 184 -13.81 -17.20 8.06
CA PHE A 184 -13.31 -18.37 7.34
C PHE A 184 -12.90 -19.47 8.32
N VAL A 185 -13.46 -20.66 8.11
CA VAL A 185 -13.10 -21.89 8.83
C VAL A 185 -12.19 -22.75 7.94
N SER A 186 -10.97 -22.96 8.42
CA SER A 186 -10.00 -23.80 7.70
C SER A 186 -10.32 -25.28 7.92
N GLU A 187 -10.54 -26.02 6.84
CA GLU A 187 -10.87 -27.44 6.86
C GLU A 187 -9.67 -28.29 6.42
N PRO A 188 -9.36 -29.39 7.12
CA PRO A 188 -8.30 -30.31 6.71
C PRO A 188 -8.72 -31.13 5.50
N TYR A 189 -7.78 -31.46 4.65
CA TYR A 189 -7.88 -32.43 3.57
C TYR A 189 -6.55 -33.12 3.36
N TYR A 190 -6.56 -34.28 2.69
CA TYR A 190 -5.35 -35.08 2.49
C TYR A 190 -5.00 -35.15 1.02
N ARG A 191 -3.81 -34.71 0.70
CA ARG A 191 -3.22 -34.71 -0.63
C ARG A 191 -2.19 -35.80 -0.71
N VAL A 192 -2.23 -36.62 -1.77
CA VAL A 192 -1.34 -37.74 -1.93
C VAL A 192 -0.36 -37.46 -3.08
N SER A 193 0.93 -37.55 -2.79
CA SER A 193 1.99 -37.45 -3.77
C SER A 193 2.82 -38.73 -3.79
N ALA A 194 3.42 -39.03 -4.93
CA ALA A 194 4.27 -40.19 -5.11
C ALA A 194 5.61 -39.81 -5.73
N VAL A 195 6.63 -40.54 -5.38
CA VAL A 195 7.92 -40.59 -6.08
C VAL A 195 8.12 -41.99 -6.62
N PHE A 196 8.19 -42.06 -7.93
CA PHE A 196 8.49 -43.27 -8.65
C PHE A 196 9.93 -43.26 -9.17
N THR A 197 10.47 -44.42 -9.44
CA THR A 197 11.77 -44.59 -10.11
C THR A 197 11.57 -45.35 -11.42
N VAL A 198 12.30 -44.97 -12.43
CA VAL A 198 12.32 -45.62 -13.73
C VAL A 198 13.76 -45.77 -14.22
N PRO A 199 14.16 -46.96 -14.70
CA PRO A 199 15.46 -47.15 -15.33
C PRO A 199 15.57 -46.33 -16.60
N GLN A 200 16.70 -45.66 -16.80
CA GLN A 200 17.03 -44.92 -18.02
C GLN A 200 18.22 -45.59 -18.70
N ALA A 201 18.53 -45.14 -19.93
CA ALA A 201 19.71 -45.57 -20.63
C ALA A 201 20.98 -45.37 -19.81
N GLU A 202 22.01 -46.21 -20.01
CA GLU A 202 23.29 -46.19 -19.31
C GLU A 202 23.23 -46.55 -17.79
N GLY A 203 22.15 -47.17 -17.32
CA GLY A 203 22.02 -47.60 -15.91
C GLY A 203 21.65 -46.50 -14.92
N HIS A 204 21.32 -45.32 -15.39
CA HIS A 204 20.78 -44.24 -14.56
C HIS A 204 19.36 -44.54 -14.11
N ILE A 205 19.04 -44.23 -12.87
CA ILE A 205 17.66 -44.28 -12.34
C ILE A 205 17.15 -42.87 -12.21
N ALA A 206 16.08 -42.56 -12.93
CA ALA A 206 15.43 -41.25 -12.82
C ALA A 206 14.23 -41.31 -11.87
N GLU A 207 13.96 -40.19 -11.20
CA GLU A 207 12.80 -40.03 -10.33
C GLU A 207 11.68 -39.28 -11.04
N VAL A 208 10.47 -39.76 -10.84
CA VAL A 208 9.21 -39.11 -11.34
C VAL A 208 8.37 -38.78 -10.14
N LYS A 209 8.17 -37.50 -9.92
CA LYS A 209 7.25 -36.98 -8.90
C LYS A 209 5.85 -36.85 -9.53
N ALA A 210 4.86 -37.39 -8.87
CA ALA A 210 3.48 -37.34 -9.34
C ALA A 210 2.51 -37.06 -8.19
N GLU A 211 1.38 -36.52 -8.52
CA GLU A 211 0.31 -36.21 -7.58
C GLU A 211 -0.94 -36.99 -7.94
N LEU A 212 -1.66 -37.47 -6.92
CA LEU A 212 -2.93 -38.16 -7.13
C LEU A 212 -3.99 -37.16 -7.62
N ASP A 213 -4.77 -37.58 -8.59
CA ASP A 213 -5.89 -36.79 -9.17
C ASP A 213 -7.08 -36.60 -8.20
N LYS A 214 -7.02 -37.21 -7.02
CA LYS A 214 -8.02 -37.19 -5.97
C LYS A 214 -7.45 -36.67 -4.64
N ARG A 215 -8.29 -35.90 -3.95
CA ARG A 215 -8.04 -35.49 -2.56
C ARG A 215 -8.99 -36.29 -1.66
N PHE A 216 -8.53 -36.61 -0.44
CA PHE A 216 -9.34 -37.29 0.55
C PHE A 216 -9.79 -36.29 1.63
N ALA A 217 -11.02 -36.50 2.13
CA ALA A 217 -11.58 -35.64 3.17
C ALA A 217 -11.05 -36.05 4.56
N THR A 218 -10.76 -37.36 4.76
CA THR A 218 -10.31 -37.87 6.04
C THR A 218 -8.97 -38.61 5.92
N ARG A 219 -8.26 -38.71 7.05
CA ARG A 219 -7.01 -39.45 7.14
C ARG A 219 -7.20 -40.94 6.89
N GLU A 220 -8.29 -41.50 7.41
CA GLU A 220 -8.64 -42.90 7.25
C GLU A 220 -8.79 -43.29 5.78
N GLU A 221 -9.46 -42.47 4.97
CA GLU A 221 -9.58 -42.70 3.52
C GLU A 221 -8.19 -42.63 2.85
N ALA A 222 -7.36 -41.67 3.20
CA ALA A 222 -6.03 -41.52 2.63
C ALA A 222 -5.11 -42.70 3.01
N VAL A 223 -5.13 -43.14 4.27
CA VAL A 223 -4.37 -44.31 4.71
C VAL A 223 -4.88 -45.62 4.06
N ALA A 224 -6.20 -45.78 3.93
CA ALA A 224 -6.77 -46.91 3.22
C ALA A 224 -6.32 -46.94 1.74
N PHE A 225 -6.21 -45.79 1.10
CA PHE A 225 -5.61 -45.67 -0.23
C PHE A 225 -4.14 -46.10 -0.24
N LEU A 226 -3.34 -45.64 0.70
CA LEU A 226 -1.92 -46.05 0.83
C LEU A 226 -1.81 -47.58 1.00
N GLU A 227 -2.67 -48.21 1.80
CA GLU A 227 -2.68 -49.68 1.97
C GLU A 227 -3.01 -50.40 0.67
N ARG A 228 -3.97 -49.90 -0.16
CA ARG A 228 -4.26 -50.44 -1.49
C ARG A 228 -3.05 -50.34 -2.42
N CYS A 229 -2.27 -49.25 -2.33
CA CYS A 229 -1.06 -49.05 -3.12
C CYS A 229 0.13 -49.95 -2.70
N ARG A 230 0.00 -50.64 -1.58
CA ARG A 230 1.13 -51.43 -1.00
C ARG A 230 1.60 -52.57 -1.94
N LYS A 231 0.68 -53.17 -2.67
CA LYS A 231 0.98 -54.30 -3.60
C LYS A 231 0.67 -53.93 -5.05
N ALA A 232 0.16 -52.74 -5.32
CA ALA A 232 -0.22 -52.30 -6.63
C ALA A 232 0.98 -52.16 -7.57
N GLN A 233 0.79 -52.47 -8.84
CA GLN A 233 1.73 -52.08 -9.90
C GLN A 233 1.36 -50.67 -10.43
N PHE A 234 2.36 -50.00 -10.88
CA PHE A 234 2.20 -48.63 -11.43
C PHE A 234 2.72 -48.62 -12.86
N THR A 235 1.87 -48.26 -13.77
CA THR A 235 2.16 -48.31 -15.21
C THR A 235 1.85 -46.91 -15.82
N VAL A 236 2.70 -46.45 -16.72
CA VAL A 236 2.42 -45.26 -17.51
C VAL A 236 1.24 -45.53 -18.44
N GLY A 237 0.08 -44.96 -18.11
CA GLY A 237 -1.14 -45.12 -18.91
C GLY A 237 -1.12 -44.28 -20.18
N SER A 238 -0.67 -43.03 -20.07
CA SER A 238 -0.54 -42.11 -21.22
C SER A 238 0.53 -41.06 -21.01
N VAL A 239 1.14 -40.63 -22.10
CA VAL A 239 2.05 -39.49 -22.17
C VAL A 239 1.50 -38.48 -23.18
N SER A 240 1.14 -37.33 -22.73
CA SER A 240 0.61 -36.26 -23.58
C SER A 240 1.59 -35.07 -23.58
N LYS A 241 2.11 -34.74 -24.75
CA LYS A 241 2.94 -33.56 -24.99
C LYS A 241 2.13 -32.49 -25.69
N LYS A 242 2.09 -31.30 -25.14
CA LYS A 242 1.35 -30.16 -25.71
C LYS A 242 2.25 -28.94 -25.77
N PRO A 243 2.37 -28.30 -26.95
CA PRO A 243 3.02 -27.01 -27.01
C PRO A 243 2.14 -25.97 -26.30
N LEU A 244 2.77 -25.17 -25.45
CA LEU A 244 2.16 -24.06 -24.76
C LEU A 244 2.94 -22.78 -25.10
N LYS A 245 2.21 -21.72 -25.42
CA LYS A 245 2.81 -20.40 -25.63
C LYS A 245 2.43 -19.49 -24.47
N ARG A 246 3.44 -18.87 -23.85
CA ARG A 246 3.22 -17.80 -22.86
C ARG A 246 3.43 -16.45 -23.54
N MET A 247 2.43 -15.59 -23.45
CA MET A 247 2.45 -14.25 -24.01
C MET A 247 3.07 -13.27 -23.01
N PRO A 248 3.84 -12.29 -23.47
CA PRO A 248 4.31 -11.22 -22.60
C PRO A 248 3.14 -10.32 -22.17
N ALA A 249 3.25 -9.79 -20.98
CA ALA A 249 2.31 -8.81 -20.49
C ALA A 249 2.49 -7.44 -21.17
N PRO A 250 1.43 -6.60 -21.23
CA PRO A 250 1.49 -5.26 -21.83
C PRO A 250 2.51 -4.34 -21.14
N PRO A 251 2.91 -3.25 -21.78
CA PRO A 251 3.66 -2.18 -21.11
C PRO A 251 2.93 -1.67 -19.87
N PHE A 252 3.63 -0.98 -18.98
CA PHE A 252 3.05 -0.54 -17.71
C PHE A 252 2.01 0.56 -17.87
N THR A 253 0.89 0.39 -17.16
CA THR A 253 0.04 1.48 -16.67
C THR A 253 0.52 1.93 -15.29
N THR A 254 -0.05 3.02 -14.76
CA THR A 254 0.20 3.45 -13.37
C THR A 254 -0.07 2.33 -12.36
N SER A 255 -1.20 1.64 -12.50
CA SER A 255 -1.61 0.56 -11.60
C SER A 255 -0.63 -0.62 -11.65
N THR A 256 -0.32 -1.11 -12.85
CA THR A 256 0.57 -2.27 -13.01
C THR A 256 2.02 -1.96 -12.61
N LEU A 257 2.48 -0.71 -12.84
CA LEU A 257 3.79 -0.27 -12.34
C LEU A 257 3.85 -0.27 -10.80
N GLN A 258 2.81 0.25 -10.14
CA GLN A 258 2.72 0.25 -8.68
C GLN A 258 2.73 -1.17 -8.12
N GLN A 259 2.02 -2.09 -8.75
CA GLN A 259 1.96 -3.50 -8.34
C GLN A 259 3.33 -4.19 -8.47
N GLU A 260 3.96 -4.10 -9.64
CA GLU A 260 5.25 -4.76 -9.89
C GLU A 260 6.41 -4.12 -9.10
N ALA A 261 6.41 -2.80 -8.93
CA ALA A 261 7.41 -2.14 -8.09
C ALA A 261 7.28 -2.55 -6.61
N ALA A 262 6.06 -2.74 -6.11
CA ALA A 262 5.85 -3.24 -4.76
C ALA A 262 6.37 -4.69 -4.61
N ARG A 263 6.08 -5.58 -5.56
CA ARG A 263 6.48 -6.99 -5.52
C ARG A 263 8.00 -7.17 -5.71
N LYS A 264 8.57 -6.56 -6.76
CA LYS A 264 9.97 -6.77 -7.16
C LYS A 264 10.98 -5.88 -6.44
N LEU A 265 10.58 -4.64 -6.12
CA LEU A 265 11.48 -3.64 -5.55
C LEU A 265 11.19 -3.37 -4.07
N GLY A 266 10.04 -3.81 -3.55
CA GLY A 266 9.59 -3.52 -2.20
C GLY A 266 9.20 -2.04 -1.98
N TYR A 267 8.87 -1.32 -3.06
CA TYR A 267 8.48 0.09 -2.97
C TYR A 267 7.03 0.22 -2.52
N THR A 268 6.74 1.23 -1.72
CA THR A 268 5.35 1.63 -1.48
C THR A 268 4.76 2.27 -2.73
N VAL A 269 3.44 2.28 -2.84
CA VAL A 269 2.75 2.94 -3.97
C VAL A 269 3.14 4.41 -4.08
N THR A 270 3.22 5.12 -2.95
CA THR A 270 3.66 6.53 -2.91
C THR A 270 5.12 6.70 -3.35
N GLN A 271 6.02 5.81 -2.89
CA GLN A 271 7.42 5.84 -3.29
C GLN A 271 7.58 5.58 -4.79
N THR A 272 6.85 4.63 -5.34
CA THR A 272 6.84 4.33 -6.78
C THR A 272 6.47 5.57 -7.59
N MET A 273 5.39 6.26 -7.21
CA MET A 273 4.95 7.47 -7.93
C MET A 273 5.93 8.63 -7.79
N MET A 274 6.54 8.80 -6.62
CA MET A 274 7.55 9.84 -6.42
C MET A 274 8.79 9.62 -7.30
N VAL A 275 9.27 8.38 -7.38
CA VAL A 275 10.44 8.03 -8.22
C VAL A 275 10.09 8.12 -9.71
N ALA A 276 8.89 7.66 -10.10
CA ALA A 276 8.42 7.77 -11.48
C ALA A 276 8.26 9.24 -11.93
N GLN A 277 7.76 10.12 -11.03
CA GLN A 277 7.69 11.56 -11.28
C GLN A 277 9.08 12.15 -11.58
N HIS A 278 10.09 11.80 -10.77
CA HIS A 278 11.47 12.26 -11.00
C HIS A 278 12.04 11.75 -12.34
N LEU A 279 11.77 10.49 -12.68
CA LEU A 279 12.20 9.93 -13.98
C LEU A 279 11.56 10.66 -15.16
N TYR A 280 10.26 10.95 -15.07
CA TYR A 280 9.54 11.72 -16.10
C TYR A 280 10.09 13.15 -16.21
N GLU A 281 10.20 13.88 -15.09
CA GLU A 281 10.70 15.26 -15.09
C GLU A 281 12.14 15.41 -15.60
N ASN A 282 12.94 14.35 -15.48
CA ASN A 282 14.29 14.26 -16.03
C ASN A 282 14.31 13.71 -17.47
N GLY A 283 13.16 13.50 -18.10
CA GLY A 283 13.04 13.04 -19.49
C GLY A 283 13.49 11.60 -19.71
N ARG A 284 13.38 10.73 -18.69
CA ARG A 284 13.82 9.32 -18.76
C ARG A 284 12.69 8.36 -19.13
N ILE A 285 11.47 8.68 -18.78
CA ILE A 285 10.27 7.89 -19.08
C ILE A 285 9.15 8.79 -19.60
N THR A 286 8.15 8.20 -20.22
CA THR A 286 6.89 8.85 -20.58
C THR A 286 6.08 9.20 -19.33
N TYR A 287 5.01 9.95 -19.48
CA TYR A 287 4.15 10.37 -18.38
C TYR A 287 3.62 9.18 -17.57
N MET A 288 3.80 9.24 -16.25
CA MET A 288 3.59 8.09 -15.36
C MET A 288 2.15 7.93 -14.86
N ARG A 289 1.25 8.90 -15.11
CA ARG A 289 -0.16 8.80 -14.75
C ARG A 289 -0.98 8.45 -15.98
N THR A 290 -1.01 7.18 -16.32
CA THR A 290 -1.72 6.66 -17.49
C THR A 290 -2.36 5.32 -17.19
N ASP A 291 -3.49 5.06 -17.78
CA ASP A 291 -4.15 3.76 -17.85
C ASP A 291 -4.02 3.11 -19.24
N SER A 292 -3.31 3.78 -20.15
CA SER A 292 -3.03 3.29 -21.49
C SER A 292 -1.91 2.25 -21.49
N VAL A 293 -2.07 1.25 -22.35
CA VAL A 293 -1.03 0.25 -22.70
C VAL A 293 -0.47 0.45 -24.11
N ASN A 294 -0.86 1.53 -24.79
CA ASN A 294 -0.45 1.81 -26.16
C ASN A 294 1.01 2.28 -26.22
N LEU A 295 1.68 1.95 -27.30
CA LEU A 295 3.01 2.47 -27.65
C LEU A 295 2.96 3.21 -28.98
N SER A 296 3.66 4.34 -29.06
CA SER A 296 3.78 5.09 -30.33
C SER A 296 4.54 4.27 -31.40
N LYS A 297 4.34 4.62 -32.65
CA LYS A 297 5.05 3.98 -33.77
C LYS A 297 6.57 4.09 -33.63
N LEU A 298 7.07 5.20 -33.07
CA LEU A 298 8.49 5.39 -32.80
C LEU A 298 8.99 4.43 -31.71
N ALA A 299 8.24 4.27 -30.63
CA ALA A 299 8.57 3.35 -29.55
C ALA A 299 8.55 1.89 -30.01
N LEU A 300 7.57 1.51 -30.85
CA LEU A 300 7.50 0.16 -31.45
C LEU A 300 8.72 -0.11 -32.35
N ALA A 301 9.09 0.83 -33.20
CA ALA A 301 10.27 0.70 -34.07
C ALA A 301 11.57 0.63 -33.25
N ALA A 302 11.75 1.52 -32.28
CA ALA A 302 12.93 1.52 -31.40
C ALA A 302 13.03 0.23 -30.56
N SER A 303 11.91 -0.31 -30.08
CA SER A 303 11.88 -1.59 -29.37
C SER A 303 12.31 -2.75 -30.26
N ARG A 304 11.77 -2.83 -31.48
CA ARG A 304 12.16 -3.83 -32.46
C ARG A 304 13.66 -3.79 -32.78
N ASP A 305 14.19 -2.59 -33.01
CA ASP A 305 15.59 -2.41 -33.36
C ASP A 305 16.51 -2.79 -32.17
N ALA A 306 16.16 -2.39 -30.94
CA ALA A 306 16.88 -2.77 -29.73
C ALA A 306 16.84 -4.29 -29.48
N ILE A 307 15.68 -4.93 -29.61
CA ILE A 307 15.54 -6.39 -29.44
C ILE A 307 16.36 -7.13 -30.46
N THR A 308 16.28 -6.73 -31.75
CA THR A 308 17.03 -7.37 -32.83
C THR A 308 18.52 -7.24 -32.59
N GLN A 309 19.01 -6.08 -32.17
CA GLN A 309 20.42 -5.85 -31.88
C GLN A 309 20.95 -6.66 -30.67
N LEU A 310 20.14 -6.79 -29.61
CA LEU A 310 20.57 -7.42 -28.35
C LEU A 310 20.46 -8.94 -28.37
N TRP A 311 19.44 -9.49 -29.02
CA TRP A 311 19.12 -10.93 -28.94
C TRP A 311 18.87 -11.61 -30.27
N GLY A 312 18.68 -10.87 -31.37
CA GLY A 312 18.37 -11.42 -32.68
C GLY A 312 16.93 -11.13 -33.12
N ALA A 313 16.71 -11.25 -34.44
CA ALA A 313 15.40 -10.96 -35.02
C ALA A 313 14.30 -11.94 -34.60
N GLU A 314 14.66 -13.17 -34.24
CA GLU A 314 13.77 -14.21 -33.77
C GLU A 314 13.11 -13.87 -32.42
N TYR A 315 13.74 -13.00 -31.63
CA TYR A 315 13.17 -12.50 -30.36
C TYR A 315 12.22 -11.31 -30.55
N SER A 316 12.14 -10.72 -31.74
CA SER A 316 11.33 -9.55 -31.99
C SER A 316 9.94 -9.92 -32.51
N HIS A 317 8.91 -9.46 -31.82
CA HIS A 317 7.52 -9.61 -32.25
C HIS A 317 6.72 -8.36 -31.86
N THR A 318 6.60 -7.41 -32.78
CA THR A 318 5.87 -6.16 -32.53
C THR A 318 4.39 -6.43 -32.28
N ARG A 319 3.87 -5.93 -31.14
CA ARG A 319 2.47 -6.06 -30.72
C ARG A 319 1.84 -4.71 -30.46
N ASN A 320 0.61 -4.55 -30.89
CA ASN A 320 -0.26 -3.45 -30.49
C ASN A 320 -1.18 -3.97 -29.38
N PHE A 321 -1.09 -3.38 -28.20
CA PHE A 321 -2.01 -3.66 -27.10
C PHE A 321 -3.15 -2.66 -27.14
N HIS A 322 -4.34 -3.09 -26.77
CA HIS A 322 -5.51 -2.22 -26.68
C HIS A 322 -5.93 -2.10 -25.22
N THR A 323 -6.23 -0.87 -24.82
CA THR A 323 -6.71 -0.58 -23.46
C THR A 323 -8.16 -1.05 -23.33
N HIS A 324 -8.43 -1.86 -22.31
CA HIS A 324 -9.78 -2.39 -22.04
C HIS A 324 -10.57 -1.54 -21.04
N SER A 325 -9.96 -0.54 -20.39
CA SER A 325 -10.66 0.31 -19.43
C SER A 325 -11.63 1.26 -20.15
N LYS A 326 -12.90 1.22 -19.78
CA LYS A 326 -13.89 2.21 -20.22
C LYS A 326 -13.47 3.58 -19.65
N GLY A 327 -13.31 4.57 -20.53
CA GLY A 327 -12.86 5.91 -20.16
C GLY A 327 -11.33 6.09 -20.12
N ALA A 328 -10.55 5.15 -20.66
CA ALA A 328 -9.13 5.36 -20.91
C ALA A 328 -8.96 6.48 -21.93
N GLN A 329 -8.08 7.42 -21.63
CA GLN A 329 -7.68 8.44 -22.61
C GLN A 329 -6.78 7.76 -23.63
N GLU A 330 -7.35 7.33 -24.77
CA GLU A 330 -6.62 6.61 -25.84
C GLU A 330 -5.44 7.41 -26.42
N ALA A 331 -5.41 8.72 -26.20
CA ALA A 331 -4.34 9.60 -26.63
C ALA A 331 -3.03 9.41 -25.84
N HIS A 332 -3.08 8.79 -24.66
CA HIS A 332 -1.90 8.59 -23.82
C HIS A 332 -1.12 7.34 -24.21
N GLU A 333 0.20 7.41 -24.08
CA GLU A 333 1.06 6.23 -24.15
C GLU A 333 1.14 5.51 -22.79
N ALA A 334 1.59 4.24 -22.86
CA ALA A 334 2.02 3.49 -21.68
C ALA A 334 3.28 4.12 -21.04
N ILE A 335 3.57 3.72 -19.80
CA ILE A 335 4.83 4.09 -19.14
C ILE A 335 5.97 3.30 -19.78
N ARG A 336 6.87 4.00 -20.44
CA ARG A 336 8.03 3.44 -21.14
C ARG A 336 9.26 4.34 -21.03
N PRO A 337 10.47 3.84 -21.27
CA PRO A 337 11.64 4.68 -21.48
C PRO A 337 11.44 5.63 -22.65
N THR A 338 11.92 6.85 -22.55
CA THR A 338 11.96 7.80 -23.68
C THR A 338 12.88 7.30 -24.78
N TYR A 339 14.03 6.73 -24.41
CA TYR A 339 15.02 6.16 -25.31
C TYR A 339 15.22 4.68 -25.00
N ILE A 340 14.64 3.81 -25.79
CA ILE A 340 14.72 2.34 -25.61
C ILE A 340 16.17 1.83 -25.74
N SER A 341 17.02 2.52 -26.49
CA SER A 341 18.45 2.20 -26.60
C SER A 341 19.24 2.39 -25.30
N GLU A 342 18.73 3.20 -24.36
CA GLU A 342 19.35 3.41 -23.05
C GLU A 342 18.87 2.33 -22.07
N GLN A 343 19.65 1.24 -21.89
CA GLN A 343 19.30 0.17 -20.97
C GLN A 343 19.42 0.58 -19.50
N THR A 344 20.27 1.54 -19.21
CA THR A 344 20.57 2.05 -17.86
C THR A 344 20.64 3.56 -17.86
N ILE A 345 20.38 4.16 -16.71
CA ILE A 345 20.46 5.61 -16.52
C ILE A 345 21.37 5.98 -15.34
N GLU A 346 21.87 7.20 -15.36
CA GLU A 346 22.45 7.81 -14.17
C GLU A 346 21.34 8.29 -13.23
N GLY A 347 21.58 8.18 -11.91
CA GLY A 347 20.62 8.59 -10.89
C GLY A 347 20.79 7.82 -9.58
N THR A 348 19.87 8.01 -8.67
CA THR A 348 19.80 7.27 -7.41
C THR A 348 19.59 5.77 -7.65
N VAL A 349 19.90 4.96 -6.65
CA VAL A 349 19.64 3.50 -6.72
C VAL A 349 18.16 3.23 -6.98
N GLN A 350 17.27 4.02 -6.39
CA GLN A 350 15.83 3.87 -6.54
C GLN A 350 15.38 4.18 -7.97
N GLU A 351 15.87 5.27 -8.56
CA GLU A 351 15.58 5.65 -9.95
C GLU A 351 16.08 4.59 -10.92
N ARG A 352 17.32 4.12 -10.78
CA ARG A 352 17.89 3.09 -11.66
C ARG A 352 17.11 1.77 -11.59
N ARG A 353 16.70 1.33 -10.39
CA ARG A 353 15.91 0.10 -10.23
C ARG A 353 14.52 0.20 -10.83
N LEU A 354 13.84 1.34 -10.65
CA LEU A 354 12.51 1.54 -11.25
C LEU A 354 12.60 1.68 -12.78
N TYR A 355 13.61 2.38 -13.28
CA TYR A 355 13.87 2.49 -14.72
C TYR A 355 14.15 1.13 -15.34
N ASP A 356 15.01 0.31 -14.74
CA ASP A 356 15.31 -1.05 -15.20
C ASP A 356 14.04 -1.91 -15.29
N LEU A 357 13.17 -1.81 -14.29
CA LEU A 357 11.88 -2.50 -14.29
C LEU A 357 10.99 -2.06 -15.45
N ILE A 358 10.89 -0.73 -15.70
CA ILE A 358 10.11 -0.15 -16.81
C ILE A 358 10.70 -0.56 -18.15
N TRP A 359 12.02 -0.48 -18.30
CA TRP A 359 12.72 -0.84 -19.53
C TRP A 359 12.49 -2.31 -19.88
N LYS A 360 12.71 -3.21 -18.92
CA LYS A 360 12.52 -4.65 -19.11
C LYS A 360 11.09 -5.01 -19.50
N ARG A 361 10.10 -4.40 -18.84
CA ARG A 361 8.69 -4.65 -19.15
C ARG A 361 8.33 -4.15 -20.56
N THR A 362 8.79 -2.97 -20.93
CA THR A 362 8.53 -2.39 -22.25
C THR A 362 9.13 -3.26 -23.35
N VAL A 363 10.39 -3.63 -23.23
CA VAL A 363 11.09 -4.46 -24.21
C VAL A 363 10.44 -5.86 -24.27
N ALA A 364 10.21 -6.50 -23.13
CA ALA A 364 9.58 -7.81 -23.05
C ALA A 364 8.19 -7.83 -23.73
N SER A 365 7.42 -6.75 -23.62
CA SER A 365 6.11 -6.65 -24.26
C SER A 365 6.18 -6.76 -25.79
N GLN A 366 7.30 -6.41 -26.38
CA GLN A 366 7.57 -6.41 -27.83
C GLN A 366 8.45 -7.60 -28.28
N MET A 367 8.74 -8.54 -27.35
CA MET A 367 9.49 -9.75 -27.67
C MET A 367 8.55 -10.91 -28.07
N ALA A 368 9.11 -11.91 -28.73
CA ALA A 368 8.41 -13.13 -29.07
C ALA A 368 7.88 -13.85 -27.82
N GLU A 369 6.78 -14.57 -27.97
CA GLU A 369 6.25 -15.44 -26.93
C GLU A 369 7.27 -16.52 -26.53
N SER A 370 7.19 -16.96 -25.28
CA SER A 370 7.93 -18.12 -24.81
C SER A 370 7.19 -19.39 -25.25
N GLU A 371 7.93 -20.33 -25.80
CA GLU A 371 7.41 -21.66 -26.20
C GLU A 371 7.83 -22.70 -25.16
N ILE A 372 6.87 -23.45 -24.69
CA ILE A 372 7.04 -24.45 -23.63
C ILE A 372 6.41 -25.76 -24.10
N GLU A 373 7.14 -26.84 -24.00
CA GLU A 373 6.56 -28.18 -24.14
C GLU A 373 6.08 -28.62 -22.75
N LYS A 374 4.76 -28.71 -22.57
CA LYS A 374 4.17 -29.28 -21.37
C LYS A 374 3.94 -30.78 -21.59
N THR A 375 4.59 -31.60 -20.78
CA THR A 375 4.39 -33.04 -20.75
C THR A 375 3.52 -33.39 -19.55
N VAL A 376 2.44 -34.11 -19.79
CA VAL A 376 1.57 -34.67 -18.75
C VAL A 376 1.59 -36.18 -18.88
N VAL A 377 1.97 -36.84 -17.82
CA VAL A 377 2.03 -38.32 -17.73
C VAL A 377 0.97 -38.77 -16.77
N THR A 378 0.11 -39.64 -17.23
CA THR A 378 -0.88 -40.33 -16.38
C THR A 378 -0.30 -41.67 -15.96
N ILE A 379 -0.30 -41.97 -14.69
CA ILE A 379 0.19 -43.26 -14.14
C ILE A 379 -0.99 -43.99 -13.55
N ASP A 380 -1.31 -45.15 -14.15
CA ASP A 380 -2.36 -46.00 -13.72
C ASP A 380 -1.91 -46.87 -12.54
N ILE A 381 -2.86 -47.17 -11.65
CA ILE A 381 -2.65 -48.00 -10.46
C ILE A 381 -3.47 -49.27 -10.68
N ASP A 382 -2.78 -50.42 -10.64
CA ASP A 382 -3.46 -51.68 -10.86
C ASP A 382 -4.64 -51.89 -9.90
N GLY A 383 -5.79 -52.19 -10.46
CA GLY A 383 -7.06 -52.45 -9.72
C GLY A 383 -7.69 -51.20 -9.07
N GLN A 384 -7.30 -49.96 -9.46
CA GLN A 384 -7.87 -48.72 -8.90
C GLN A 384 -8.30 -47.78 -10.02
N GLU A 385 -9.29 -46.93 -9.72
CA GLU A 385 -9.79 -45.89 -10.64
C GLU A 385 -8.91 -44.61 -10.56
N GLU A 386 -8.36 -44.32 -9.37
CA GLU A 386 -7.51 -43.14 -9.13
C GLU A 386 -6.19 -43.26 -9.91
N LYS A 387 -5.65 -42.14 -10.34
CA LYS A 387 -4.41 -42.06 -11.13
C LYS A 387 -3.45 -41.03 -10.54
N PHE A 388 -2.17 -41.32 -10.69
CA PHE A 388 -1.15 -40.29 -10.43
C PHE A 388 -0.89 -39.50 -11.71
N ILE A 389 -0.76 -38.19 -11.55
CA ILE A 389 -0.44 -37.25 -12.63
C ILE A 389 0.95 -36.67 -12.36
N ALA A 390 1.85 -36.88 -13.29
CA ALA A 390 3.15 -36.20 -13.30
C ALA A 390 3.15 -35.18 -14.42
N ASP A 391 3.49 -33.94 -14.13
CA ASP A 391 3.62 -32.90 -15.14
C ASP A 391 5.05 -32.33 -15.12
N GLY A 392 5.50 -31.93 -16.31
CA GLY A 392 6.79 -31.32 -16.53
C GLY A 392 6.69 -30.29 -17.64
N GLU A 393 7.50 -29.25 -17.53
CA GLU A 393 7.60 -28.20 -18.52
C GLU A 393 9.05 -28.05 -18.97
N VAL A 394 9.25 -28.01 -20.28
CA VAL A 394 10.54 -27.72 -20.88
C VAL A 394 10.39 -26.46 -21.75
N VAL A 395 11.14 -25.42 -21.42
CA VAL A 395 11.20 -24.20 -22.23
C VAL A 395 12.00 -24.53 -23.49
N THR A 396 11.34 -24.56 -24.62
CA THR A 396 11.95 -24.83 -25.95
C THR A 396 12.47 -23.55 -26.58
N PHE A 397 11.79 -22.42 -26.30
CA PHE A 397 12.24 -21.08 -26.66
C PHE A 397 11.85 -20.12 -25.55
N ASP A 398 12.84 -19.42 -24.99
CA ASP A 398 12.62 -18.55 -23.82
C ASP A 398 11.84 -17.25 -24.17
N GLY A 399 11.98 -16.73 -25.42
CA GLY A 399 11.27 -15.55 -25.85
C GLY A 399 11.45 -14.37 -24.87
N PHE A 400 10.33 -13.74 -24.47
CA PHE A 400 10.37 -12.61 -23.53
C PHE A 400 10.85 -12.96 -22.11
N LEU A 401 10.77 -14.23 -21.72
CA LEU A 401 11.23 -14.69 -20.39
C LEU A 401 12.74 -14.49 -20.22
N LYS A 402 13.49 -14.35 -21.30
CA LYS A 402 14.91 -13.97 -21.26
C LYS A 402 15.17 -12.65 -20.54
N VAL A 403 14.20 -11.74 -20.56
CA VAL A 403 14.32 -10.36 -20.05
C VAL A 403 13.44 -10.14 -18.82
N TYR A 404 12.24 -10.72 -18.81
CA TYR A 404 11.24 -10.36 -17.83
C TYR A 404 10.36 -11.55 -17.39
N HIS A 405 10.27 -11.73 -16.07
CA HIS A 405 9.30 -12.63 -15.45
C HIS A 405 8.29 -11.80 -14.65
N GLU A 406 7.01 -12.02 -14.87
CA GLU A 406 5.95 -11.38 -14.10
C GLU A 406 5.88 -11.94 -12.68
N SER A 407 5.62 -11.08 -11.68
CA SER A 407 5.43 -11.52 -10.29
C SER A 407 3.96 -11.78 -10.01
N THR A 408 3.66 -12.75 -9.17
CA THR A 408 2.31 -13.04 -8.68
C THR A 408 2.18 -12.64 -7.21
N ASP A 409 0.93 -12.43 -6.74
CA ASP A 409 0.65 -12.16 -5.32
C ASP A 409 0.65 -13.43 -4.47
N ASP A 410 0.73 -14.62 -5.11
CA ASP A 410 0.79 -15.91 -4.43
C ASP A 410 2.19 -16.16 -3.87
N GLU A 411 2.35 -15.89 -2.58
CA GLU A 411 3.58 -16.18 -1.83
C GLU A 411 3.92 -17.70 -1.79
N ASN A 412 2.97 -18.54 -2.18
CA ASN A 412 3.09 -20.01 -2.16
C ASN A 412 3.40 -20.64 -3.54
N GLN A 413 3.47 -19.85 -4.59
CA GLN A 413 4.08 -20.32 -5.83
C GLN A 413 5.61 -20.21 -5.65
N ASP A 414 6.16 -21.13 -4.87
CA ASP A 414 7.57 -21.44 -5.02
C ASP A 414 7.82 -21.65 -6.52
N ASN A 415 8.81 -20.94 -7.06
CA ASN A 415 9.36 -21.19 -8.37
C ASN A 415 9.90 -22.64 -8.36
N GLU A 416 9.02 -23.61 -8.45
CA GLU A 416 9.40 -24.93 -8.89
C GLU A 416 9.88 -24.75 -10.33
N GLY A 417 11.17 -24.58 -10.48
CA GLY A 417 11.83 -24.68 -11.77
C GLY A 417 11.26 -25.91 -12.43
N GLY A 418 10.67 -25.75 -13.64
CA GLY A 418 9.86 -26.73 -14.30
C GLY A 418 10.40 -28.15 -14.08
N ASN A 419 9.58 -29.03 -13.52
CA ASN A 419 9.94 -30.40 -13.28
C ASN A 419 10.26 -31.03 -14.64
N THR A 420 11.53 -31.34 -14.89
CA THR A 420 11.91 -32.02 -16.13
C THR A 420 11.62 -33.50 -15.92
N LEU A 421 10.64 -34.02 -16.66
CA LEU A 421 10.34 -35.44 -16.63
C LEU A 421 11.36 -36.23 -17.48
N PRO A 422 11.76 -37.42 -17.02
CA PRO A 422 12.55 -38.34 -17.84
C PRO A 422 11.75 -38.80 -19.07
N ALA A 423 12.41 -39.41 -20.02
CA ALA A 423 11.73 -40.03 -21.16
C ALA A 423 10.86 -41.19 -20.67
N LEU A 424 9.55 -41.10 -20.91
CA LEU A 424 8.55 -42.09 -20.53
C LEU A 424 7.67 -42.44 -21.74
N SER A 425 7.25 -43.70 -21.79
CA SER A 425 6.35 -44.20 -22.81
C SER A 425 5.16 -44.92 -22.17
N ALA A 426 4.01 -44.89 -22.84
CA ALA A 426 2.84 -45.67 -22.38
C ALA A 426 3.21 -47.16 -22.27
N GLY A 427 2.85 -47.77 -21.16
CA GLY A 427 3.19 -49.14 -20.82
C GLY A 427 4.46 -49.31 -19.97
N ASP A 428 5.26 -48.24 -19.73
CA ASP A 428 6.42 -48.32 -18.87
C ASP A 428 5.99 -48.64 -17.43
N LEU A 429 6.69 -49.60 -16.83
CA LEU A 429 6.51 -49.96 -15.43
C LEU A 429 7.35 -49.01 -14.54
N LEU A 430 6.71 -48.47 -13.53
CA LEU A 430 7.36 -47.58 -12.56
C LEU A 430 7.48 -48.29 -11.21
N GLU A 431 8.69 -48.23 -10.62
CA GLU A 431 8.90 -48.67 -9.25
C GLU A 431 8.51 -47.58 -8.26
N ARG A 432 7.70 -47.97 -7.28
CA ARG A 432 7.32 -47.06 -6.20
C ARG A 432 8.51 -46.86 -5.22
N LYS A 433 9.03 -45.63 -5.15
CA LYS A 433 9.97 -45.23 -4.08
C LYS A 433 9.23 -44.87 -2.80
N THR A 434 8.30 -43.94 -2.90
CA THR A 434 7.44 -43.48 -1.78
C THR A 434 6.08 -42.99 -2.29
N ILE A 435 5.04 -43.20 -1.49
CA ILE A 435 3.76 -42.53 -1.63
C ILE A 435 3.45 -41.87 -0.30
N THR A 436 3.20 -40.57 -0.30
CA THR A 436 3.01 -39.77 0.91
C THR A 436 1.65 -39.08 0.88
N SER A 437 0.82 -39.37 1.87
CA SER A 437 -0.35 -38.55 2.19
C SER A 437 0.09 -37.43 3.11
N THR A 438 -0.26 -36.22 2.76
CA THR A 438 0.04 -35.01 3.55
C THR A 438 -1.27 -34.30 3.90
N GLU A 439 -1.48 -34.12 5.19
CA GLU A 439 -2.54 -33.27 5.68
C GLU A 439 -2.30 -31.84 5.24
N LYS A 440 -3.26 -31.23 4.60
CA LYS A 440 -3.30 -29.86 4.14
C LYS A 440 -4.57 -29.19 4.64
N TYR A 441 -4.57 -27.89 4.65
CA TYR A 441 -5.72 -27.12 5.11
C TYR A 441 -6.17 -26.16 4.01
N SER A 442 -7.49 -25.98 3.90
CA SER A 442 -8.05 -24.97 3.02
C SER A 442 -7.52 -23.60 3.40
N GLN A 443 -7.17 -22.80 2.39
CA GLN A 443 -6.64 -21.46 2.59
C GLN A 443 -7.77 -20.44 2.45
N GLY A 444 -7.90 -19.57 3.44
CA GLY A 444 -8.83 -18.44 3.41
C GLY A 444 -8.35 -17.29 2.53
N PRO A 445 -9.19 -16.28 2.38
CA PRO A 445 -8.78 -15.06 1.68
C PRO A 445 -7.59 -14.40 2.39
N VAL A 446 -6.69 -13.82 1.60
CA VAL A 446 -5.51 -13.11 2.12
C VAL A 446 -5.79 -11.61 2.25
N ARG A 447 -5.18 -10.95 3.24
CA ARG A 447 -5.26 -9.50 3.41
C ARG A 447 -4.63 -8.78 2.23
N TYR A 448 -5.14 -7.58 1.96
CA TYR A 448 -4.57 -6.72 0.93
C TYR A 448 -3.17 -6.23 1.32
N THR A 449 -2.29 -6.20 0.34
CA THR A 449 -1.12 -5.32 0.31
C THR A 449 -1.52 -4.00 -0.35
N GLU A 450 -0.65 -2.98 -0.32
CA GLU A 450 -0.89 -1.76 -1.11
C GLU A 450 -1.10 -2.10 -2.60
N ALA A 451 -0.29 -3.01 -3.14
CA ALA A 451 -0.35 -3.47 -4.54
C ALA A 451 -1.68 -4.15 -4.88
N SER A 452 -2.10 -5.13 -4.09
CA SER A 452 -3.35 -5.84 -4.35
C SER A 452 -4.59 -4.98 -4.09
N LEU A 453 -4.50 -3.97 -3.22
CA LEU A 453 -5.57 -2.98 -3.05
C LEU A 453 -5.67 -2.07 -4.28
N VAL A 454 -4.56 -1.60 -4.87
CA VAL A 454 -4.58 -0.85 -6.13
C VAL A 454 -5.25 -1.66 -7.23
N LYS A 455 -4.85 -2.93 -7.39
CA LYS A 455 -5.46 -3.86 -8.35
C LYS A 455 -6.97 -3.96 -8.13
N LYS A 456 -7.40 -4.13 -6.88
CA LYS A 456 -8.83 -4.26 -6.55
C LYS A 456 -9.62 -2.98 -6.83
N LEU A 457 -9.06 -1.81 -6.54
CA LEU A 457 -9.67 -0.52 -6.86
C LEU A 457 -9.83 -0.34 -8.37
N GLU A 458 -8.81 -0.69 -9.15
CA GLU A 458 -8.84 -0.65 -10.61
C GLU A 458 -9.91 -1.59 -11.18
N GLU A 459 -9.95 -2.85 -10.73
CA GLU A 459 -10.97 -3.84 -11.12
C GLU A 459 -12.41 -3.36 -10.90
N LEU A 460 -12.62 -2.63 -9.81
CA LEU A 460 -13.91 -2.05 -9.45
C LEU A 460 -14.20 -0.71 -10.14
N GLY A 461 -13.25 -0.14 -10.88
CA GLY A 461 -13.36 1.19 -11.49
C GLY A 461 -13.33 2.34 -10.49
N ILE A 462 -12.80 2.10 -9.27
CA ILE A 462 -12.75 3.05 -8.18
C ILE A 462 -11.41 3.79 -8.19
N GLY A 463 -11.47 5.10 -8.41
CA GLY A 463 -10.27 5.94 -8.56
C GLY A 463 -9.71 5.94 -9.99
N ARG A 464 -8.60 6.62 -10.14
CA ARG A 464 -7.86 6.80 -11.41
C ARG A 464 -6.36 6.85 -11.11
N PRO A 465 -5.48 6.82 -12.11
CA PRO A 465 -4.02 6.89 -11.94
C PRO A 465 -3.54 7.98 -10.96
N SER A 466 -4.20 9.13 -10.95
CA SER A 466 -3.87 10.24 -10.04
C SER A 466 -4.31 10.04 -8.58
N THR A 467 -5.21 9.11 -8.28
CA THR A 467 -5.85 8.97 -6.96
C THR A 467 -5.49 7.72 -6.18
N TYR A 468 -4.93 6.67 -6.80
CA TYR A 468 -4.57 5.43 -6.09
C TYR A 468 -3.60 5.68 -4.93
N ALA A 469 -2.44 6.26 -5.21
CA ALA A 469 -1.42 6.52 -4.21
C ALA A 469 -1.89 7.50 -3.11
N PRO A 470 -2.54 8.64 -3.42
CA PRO A 470 -3.11 9.53 -2.41
C PRO A 470 -4.15 8.85 -1.52
N THR A 471 -5.02 8.00 -2.06
CA THR A 471 -6.04 7.29 -1.29
C THR A 471 -5.40 6.37 -0.27
N ILE A 472 -4.46 5.50 -0.70
CA ILE A 472 -3.76 4.55 0.17
C ILE A 472 -2.94 5.27 1.25
N SER A 473 -2.27 6.36 0.89
CA SER A 473 -1.54 7.18 1.86
C SER A 473 -2.48 7.82 2.88
N THR A 474 -3.62 8.35 2.44
CA THR A 474 -4.56 9.06 3.31
C THR A 474 -5.23 8.14 4.33
N ILE A 475 -5.67 6.94 3.96
CA ILE A 475 -6.31 6.00 4.90
C ILE A 475 -5.34 5.55 6.00
N GLN A 476 -4.04 5.46 5.68
CA GLN A 476 -2.98 5.16 6.65
C GLN A 476 -2.65 6.39 7.53
N GLN A 477 -2.53 7.58 6.96
CA GLN A 477 -2.27 8.83 7.70
C GLN A 477 -3.41 9.18 8.67
N ARG A 478 -4.64 8.81 8.34
CA ARG A 478 -5.83 8.95 9.19
C ARG A 478 -5.97 7.85 10.22
N GLU A 479 -5.05 6.90 10.23
CA GLU A 479 -5.05 5.74 11.13
C GLU A 479 -6.32 4.88 11.03
N TYR A 480 -7.02 4.90 9.88
CA TYR A 480 -8.12 3.97 9.62
C TYR A 480 -7.63 2.59 9.24
N VAL A 481 -6.44 2.55 8.68
CA VAL A 481 -5.73 1.35 8.27
C VAL A 481 -4.28 1.47 8.70
N VAL A 482 -3.70 0.37 9.14
CA VAL A 482 -2.28 0.28 9.47
C VAL A 482 -1.62 -0.82 8.63
N LYS A 483 -0.36 -0.62 8.31
CA LYS A 483 0.46 -1.67 7.70
C LYS A 483 1.10 -2.50 8.79
N GLY A 484 0.92 -3.80 8.75
CA GLY A 484 1.39 -4.70 9.78
C GLY A 484 1.84 -6.06 9.24
N ASP A 485 2.54 -6.78 10.10
CA ASP A 485 2.99 -8.15 9.89
C ASP A 485 2.30 -9.06 10.92
N LYS A 486 1.98 -10.30 10.53
CA LYS A 486 1.56 -11.35 11.45
C LYS A 486 2.64 -12.43 11.49
N ALA A 487 3.02 -12.85 12.68
CA ALA A 487 4.03 -13.89 12.88
C ALA A 487 3.55 -15.27 12.40
N GLY A 488 2.23 -15.46 12.29
CA GLY A 488 1.60 -16.76 12.08
C GLY A 488 1.53 -17.58 13.37
N GLU A 489 0.86 -18.71 13.30
CA GLU A 489 0.68 -19.64 14.40
C GLU A 489 1.26 -21.01 14.04
N GLU A 490 1.91 -21.66 14.99
CA GLU A 490 2.40 -23.01 14.79
C GLU A 490 1.22 -23.97 14.70
N ARG A 491 1.17 -24.74 13.63
CA ARG A 491 0.16 -25.75 13.37
C ARG A 491 0.85 -27.08 13.09
N GLN A 492 0.40 -28.12 13.78
CA GLN A 492 0.82 -29.47 13.50
C GLN A 492 0.01 -30.06 12.35
N TYR A 493 0.67 -30.85 11.51
CA TYR A 493 0.05 -31.62 10.45
C TYR A 493 0.67 -33.01 10.34
N VAL A 494 -0.10 -33.97 9.86
CA VAL A 494 0.33 -35.36 9.77
C VAL A 494 0.74 -35.70 8.33
N THR A 495 1.82 -36.48 8.22
CA THR A 495 2.24 -37.11 6.96
C THR A 495 2.32 -38.61 7.17
N ASP A 496 1.60 -39.36 6.33
CA ASP A 496 1.66 -40.83 6.29
C ASP A 496 2.38 -41.24 5.02
N THR A 497 3.55 -41.89 5.16
CA THR A 497 4.40 -42.28 4.03
C THR A 497 4.50 -43.77 3.90
N LEU A 498 4.07 -44.28 2.76
CA LEU A 498 4.30 -45.66 2.35
C LEU A 498 5.67 -45.78 1.70
N SER A 499 6.59 -46.51 2.35
CA SER A 499 7.93 -46.80 1.85
C SER A 499 8.34 -48.24 2.29
N ALA A 500 9.04 -48.98 1.45
CA ALA A 500 9.47 -50.34 1.73
C ALA A 500 8.35 -51.22 2.35
N ASN A 501 7.13 -51.14 1.80
CA ASN A 501 5.94 -51.88 2.26
C ASN A 501 5.48 -51.55 3.71
N ARG A 502 5.87 -50.43 4.27
CA ARG A 502 5.39 -49.94 5.58
C ARG A 502 4.87 -48.54 5.45
N ILE A 503 3.78 -48.26 6.15
CA ILE A 503 3.27 -46.87 6.32
C ILE A 503 3.88 -46.33 7.62
N VAL A 504 4.57 -45.21 7.51
CA VAL A 504 5.17 -44.50 8.65
C VAL A 504 4.51 -43.14 8.78
N SER A 505 3.91 -42.90 9.95
CA SER A 505 3.27 -41.63 10.29
C SER A 505 4.29 -40.71 10.98
N LYS A 506 4.29 -39.45 10.56
CA LYS A 506 5.10 -38.39 11.19
C LYS A 506 4.25 -37.15 11.39
N THR A 507 4.26 -36.59 12.57
CA THR A 507 3.72 -35.25 12.83
C THR A 507 4.81 -34.23 12.54
N ARG A 508 4.46 -33.20 11.80
CA ARG A 508 5.32 -32.07 11.45
C ARG A 508 4.67 -30.77 11.89
N THR A 509 5.47 -29.73 12.04
CA THR A 509 4.98 -28.39 12.39
C THR A 509 5.23 -27.44 11.23
N GLU A 510 4.26 -26.61 10.91
CA GLU A 510 4.36 -25.50 9.97
C GLU A 510 3.91 -24.19 10.66
N VAL A 511 4.34 -23.06 10.14
CA VAL A 511 3.84 -21.75 10.57
C VAL A 511 2.74 -21.33 9.61
N ALA A 512 1.48 -21.41 10.06
CA ALA A 512 0.31 -21.05 9.28
C ALA A 512 -0.05 -19.56 9.46
N GLY A 513 -0.59 -18.92 8.43
CA GLY A 513 -1.10 -17.54 8.52
C GLY A 513 -0.04 -16.46 8.75
N LYS A 514 1.24 -16.74 8.45
CA LYS A 514 2.29 -15.72 8.46
C LYS A 514 2.05 -14.74 7.32
N GLU A 515 2.00 -13.45 7.65
CA GLU A 515 1.78 -12.39 6.68
C GLU A 515 2.76 -11.24 6.90
N LYS A 516 3.19 -10.60 5.83
CA LYS A 516 4.12 -9.46 5.86
C LYS A 516 3.57 -8.29 5.06
N GLY A 517 3.66 -7.07 5.63
CA GLY A 517 3.32 -5.84 4.93
C GLY A 517 1.84 -5.71 4.53
N LYS A 518 0.93 -6.37 5.24
CA LYS A 518 -0.50 -6.35 4.94
C LYS A 518 -1.20 -5.13 5.54
N LEU A 519 -2.30 -4.73 4.91
CA LEU A 519 -3.17 -3.65 5.38
C LEU A 519 -4.23 -4.23 6.31
N LEU A 520 -4.24 -3.74 7.54
CA LEU A 520 -5.19 -4.14 8.58
C LEU A 520 -6.08 -2.95 8.95
N PRO A 521 -7.39 -3.14 9.11
CA PRO A 521 -8.25 -2.09 9.62
C PRO A 521 -7.95 -1.86 11.11
N THR A 522 -8.08 -0.63 11.54
CA THR A 522 -8.06 -0.28 12.97
C THR A 522 -9.48 -0.29 13.52
N ASP A 523 -9.64 -0.37 14.85
CA ASP A 523 -10.97 -0.28 15.46
C ASP A 523 -11.70 1.00 15.05
N ILE A 524 -11.00 2.14 14.97
CA ILE A 524 -11.63 3.38 14.55
C ILE A 524 -11.99 3.35 13.05
N GLY A 525 -11.19 2.70 12.23
CA GLY A 525 -11.50 2.48 10.81
C GLY A 525 -12.75 1.65 10.63
N THR A 526 -12.88 0.57 11.39
CA THR A 526 -14.06 -0.31 11.40
C THR A 526 -15.32 0.42 11.88
N VAL A 527 -15.23 1.15 12.99
CA VAL A 527 -16.38 1.91 13.53
C VAL A 527 -16.85 3.00 12.55
N VAL A 528 -15.92 3.72 11.90
CA VAL A 528 -16.28 4.71 10.88
C VAL A 528 -16.89 4.05 9.66
N ASN A 529 -16.35 2.91 9.22
CA ASN A 529 -16.93 2.14 8.12
C ASN A 529 -18.38 1.74 8.40
N ASP A 530 -18.64 1.15 9.58
CA ASP A 530 -19.97 0.65 9.94
C ASP A 530 -20.98 1.78 10.09
N PHE A 531 -20.56 2.88 10.70
CA PHE A 531 -21.39 4.08 10.80
C PHE A 531 -21.76 4.62 9.40
N LEU A 532 -20.80 4.68 8.48
CA LEU A 532 -21.06 5.16 7.13
C LEU A 532 -21.90 4.16 6.33
N MET A 533 -21.69 2.86 6.49
CA MET A 533 -22.51 1.81 5.85
C MET A 533 -23.97 1.86 6.30
N GLU A 534 -24.21 2.11 7.59
CA GLU A 534 -25.56 2.19 8.15
C GLU A 534 -26.31 3.45 7.70
N HIS A 535 -25.63 4.59 7.69
CA HIS A 535 -26.27 5.89 7.55
C HIS A 535 -26.11 6.52 6.14
N PHE A 536 -25.09 6.10 5.40
CA PHE A 536 -24.73 6.64 4.06
C PHE A 536 -24.38 5.50 3.08
N PRO A 537 -25.28 4.50 2.91
CA PRO A 537 -24.98 3.32 2.10
C PRO A 537 -24.67 3.65 0.64
N GLU A 538 -25.25 4.71 0.07
CA GLU A 538 -24.98 5.14 -1.30
C GLU A 538 -23.53 5.61 -1.49
N ILE A 539 -23.01 6.42 -0.56
CA ILE A 539 -21.60 6.89 -0.62
C ILE A 539 -20.63 5.74 -0.48
N MET A 540 -21.03 4.68 0.25
CA MET A 540 -20.23 3.51 0.49
C MET A 540 -20.35 2.46 -0.62
N ASP A 541 -21.29 2.62 -1.56
CA ASP A 541 -21.50 1.70 -2.68
C ASP A 541 -20.36 1.77 -3.70
N TYR A 542 -19.82 0.60 -4.07
CA TYR A 542 -18.73 0.49 -5.05
C TYR A 542 -19.17 1.00 -6.43
N ASN A 543 -20.39 0.64 -6.85
CA ASN A 543 -20.91 1.04 -8.15
C ASN A 543 -21.19 2.54 -8.21
N PHE A 544 -21.61 3.15 -7.11
CA PHE A 544 -21.79 4.60 -7.04
C PHE A 544 -20.46 5.31 -7.31
N THR A 545 -19.38 4.91 -6.61
CA THR A 545 -18.06 5.52 -6.81
C THR A 545 -17.55 5.32 -8.24
N ALA A 546 -17.73 4.13 -8.82
CA ALA A 546 -17.36 3.86 -10.21
C ALA A 546 -18.16 4.69 -11.21
N ARG A 547 -19.50 4.85 -11.00
CA ARG A 547 -20.34 5.74 -11.84
C ARG A 547 -19.87 7.17 -11.80
N VAL A 548 -19.58 7.70 -10.61
CA VAL A 548 -19.08 9.06 -10.46
C VAL A 548 -17.77 9.28 -11.21
N GLU A 549 -16.84 8.31 -11.15
CA GLU A 549 -15.60 8.39 -11.94
C GLU A 549 -15.89 8.38 -13.45
N SER A 550 -16.87 7.57 -13.90
CA SER A 550 -17.32 7.57 -15.29
C SER A 550 -17.98 8.87 -15.69
N GLN A 551 -18.75 9.52 -14.81
CA GLN A 551 -19.34 10.83 -15.08
C GLN A 551 -18.26 11.91 -15.24
N PHE A 552 -17.20 11.87 -14.43
CA PHE A 552 -16.05 12.78 -14.65
C PHE A 552 -15.38 12.56 -16.01
N ASP A 553 -15.36 11.30 -16.51
CA ASP A 553 -14.86 11.02 -17.85
C ASP A 553 -15.81 11.60 -18.91
N GLN A 554 -17.13 11.46 -18.74
CA GLN A 554 -18.12 12.08 -19.64
C GLN A 554 -18.06 13.62 -19.67
N ILE A 555 -17.79 14.24 -18.51
CA ILE A 555 -17.56 15.69 -18.44
C ILE A 555 -16.28 16.06 -19.22
N ALA A 556 -15.21 15.29 -19.08
CA ALA A 556 -13.96 15.52 -19.80
C ALA A 556 -14.11 15.37 -21.32
N GLU A 557 -15.05 14.54 -21.77
CA GLU A 557 -15.42 14.36 -23.17
C GLU A 557 -16.45 15.38 -23.68
N GLY A 558 -16.97 16.24 -22.79
CA GLY A 558 -17.98 17.24 -23.12
C GLY A 558 -19.41 16.70 -23.28
N HIS A 559 -19.66 15.48 -22.79
CA HIS A 559 -20.97 14.81 -22.90
C HIS A 559 -21.89 15.09 -21.70
N GLU A 560 -21.36 15.58 -20.58
CA GLU A 560 -22.13 15.89 -19.37
C GLU A 560 -21.74 17.27 -18.82
N GLU A 561 -22.71 17.99 -18.30
CA GLU A 561 -22.50 19.31 -17.69
C GLU A 561 -22.27 19.13 -16.19
N TRP A 562 -21.12 19.62 -15.70
CA TRP A 562 -20.63 19.31 -14.36
C TRP A 562 -21.46 19.93 -13.22
N THR A 563 -22.02 21.13 -13.41
CA THR A 563 -22.82 21.77 -12.37
C THR A 563 -24.15 21.05 -12.18
N SER A 564 -24.77 20.56 -13.26
CA SER A 564 -25.98 19.73 -13.20
C SER A 564 -25.70 18.41 -12.43
N MET A 565 -24.58 17.76 -12.68
CA MET A 565 -24.17 16.58 -11.92
C MET A 565 -24.04 16.90 -10.42
N MET A 566 -23.43 18.05 -10.08
CA MET A 566 -23.26 18.47 -8.67
C MET A 566 -24.59 18.77 -8.00
N HIS A 567 -25.51 19.46 -8.68
CA HIS A 567 -26.83 19.73 -8.15
C HIS A 567 -27.64 18.46 -7.88
N ASN A 568 -27.62 17.51 -8.81
CA ASN A 568 -28.31 16.24 -8.65
C ASN A 568 -27.75 15.47 -7.45
N PHE A 569 -26.43 15.41 -7.33
CA PHE A 569 -25.78 14.77 -6.19
C PHE A 569 -26.15 15.44 -4.85
N ASP A 570 -26.05 16.76 -4.76
CA ASP A 570 -26.30 17.47 -3.50
C ASP A 570 -27.78 17.42 -3.10
N HIS A 571 -28.70 17.43 -4.08
CA HIS A 571 -30.13 17.28 -3.86
C HIS A 571 -30.47 15.98 -3.12
N ASP A 572 -29.80 14.88 -3.45
CA ASP A 572 -30.06 13.58 -2.83
C ASP A 572 -29.25 13.39 -1.54
N PHE A 573 -28.06 13.95 -1.48
CA PHE A 573 -27.12 13.78 -0.38
C PHE A 573 -27.42 14.64 0.85
N GLU A 574 -27.74 15.92 0.67
CA GLU A 574 -27.96 16.88 1.76
C GLU A 574 -29.10 16.49 2.72
N PRO A 575 -30.29 16.01 2.25
CA PRO A 575 -31.34 15.56 3.15
C PRO A 575 -30.90 14.43 4.08
N THR A 576 -30.11 13.48 3.56
CA THR A 576 -29.56 12.37 4.34
C THR A 576 -28.60 12.86 5.41
N VAL A 577 -27.69 13.78 5.06
CA VAL A 577 -26.77 14.43 6.02
C VAL A 577 -27.54 15.10 7.15
N ARG A 578 -28.57 15.91 6.83
CA ARG A 578 -29.40 16.60 7.83
C ARG A 578 -30.16 15.64 8.72
N LYS A 579 -30.74 14.59 8.15
CA LYS A 579 -31.46 13.56 8.89
C LYS A 579 -30.53 12.90 9.94
N VAL A 580 -29.36 12.43 9.52
CA VAL A 580 -28.41 11.77 10.41
C VAL A 580 -27.82 12.74 11.44
N MET A 581 -27.54 13.98 11.05
CA MET A 581 -27.03 15.00 11.97
C MET A 581 -28.00 15.29 13.11
N ASN A 582 -29.30 15.34 12.81
CA ASN A 582 -30.36 15.69 13.78
C ASN A 582 -30.93 14.50 14.55
N ALA A 583 -30.71 13.26 14.09
CA ALA A 583 -31.13 12.06 14.78
C ALA A 583 -30.55 12.03 16.20
N ARG A 584 -31.35 11.65 17.20
CA ARG A 584 -30.86 11.32 18.55
C ARG A 584 -30.36 9.89 18.53
N SER A 585 -29.14 9.68 19.02
CA SER A 585 -28.54 8.35 19.18
C SER A 585 -28.54 8.02 20.67
N GLU A 586 -29.12 6.92 21.07
CA GLU A 586 -29.08 6.43 22.44
C GLU A 586 -27.69 5.91 22.83
N HIS A 587 -26.97 5.35 21.85
CA HIS A 587 -25.59 4.87 22.01
C HIS A 587 -24.66 5.58 21.04
N LYS A 588 -23.39 5.72 21.42
CA LYS A 588 -22.34 6.22 20.51
C LYS A 588 -21.95 5.11 19.54
N ALA A 589 -21.68 5.49 18.32
CA ALA A 589 -21.18 4.55 17.31
C ALA A 589 -19.93 3.81 17.81
N GLY A 590 -19.89 2.50 17.61
CA GLY A 590 -18.80 1.63 18.08
C GLY A 590 -18.84 1.26 19.56
N GLU A 591 -19.96 1.48 20.24
CA GLU A 591 -20.20 0.95 21.59
C GLU A 591 -20.90 -0.40 21.47
N ARG A 592 -20.29 -1.45 22.05
CA ARG A 592 -20.82 -2.82 22.10
C ARG A 592 -20.92 -3.28 23.53
N GLU A 593 -22.11 -3.72 23.95
CA GLU A 593 -22.31 -4.35 25.23
C GLU A 593 -21.80 -5.79 25.19
N LEU A 594 -20.95 -6.16 26.14
CA LEU A 594 -20.34 -7.48 26.25
C LEU A 594 -21.13 -8.39 27.17
N GLY A 595 -21.87 -7.82 28.11
CA GLY A 595 -22.62 -8.50 29.15
C GLY A 595 -22.55 -7.76 30.50
N VAL A 596 -22.65 -8.51 31.60
CA VAL A 596 -22.67 -7.97 32.97
C VAL A 596 -21.48 -8.51 33.75
N ASP A 597 -20.78 -7.64 34.48
CA ASP A 597 -19.71 -8.02 35.39
C ASP A 597 -20.31 -8.86 36.58
N PRO A 598 -19.88 -10.11 36.76
CA PRO A 598 -20.41 -10.99 37.79
C PRO A 598 -20.24 -10.47 39.24
N LEU A 599 -19.23 -9.60 39.46
CA LEU A 599 -18.91 -9.09 40.80
C LEU A 599 -19.72 -7.84 41.17
N SER A 600 -19.86 -6.92 40.21
CA SER A 600 -20.54 -5.64 40.48
C SER A 600 -21.98 -5.60 39.97
N HIS A 601 -22.42 -6.61 39.21
CA HIS A 601 -23.71 -6.67 38.51
C HIS A 601 -23.98 -5.46 37.61
N ARG A 602 -22.91 -4.84 37.06
CA ARG A 602 -22.97 -3.67 36.22
C ARG A 602 -22.66 -4.05 34.75
N PRO A 603 -23.27 -3.36 33.77
CA PRO A 603 -23.02 -3.65 32.37
C PRO A 603 -21.57 -3.37 31.99
N VAL A 604 -21.06 -4.19 31.08
CA VAL A 604 -19.70 -4.09 30.53
C VAL A 604 -19.80 -3.73 29.04
N PHE A 605 -19.17 -2.63 28.67
CA PHE A 605 -19.13 -2.12 27.30
C PHE A 605 -17.71 -2.06 26.78
N VAL A 606 -17.57 -2.28 25.50
CA VAL A 606 -16.34 -1.90 24.77
C VAL A 606 -16.67 -0.78 23.81
N LYS A 607 -15.80 0.23 23.70
CA LYS A 607 -16.03 1.42 22.88
C LYS A 607 -14.75 2.18 22.55
N ILE A 608 -14.85 3.12 21.60
CA ILE A 608 -13.76 4.07 21.32
C ILE A 608 -13.75 5.17 22.39
N GLY A 609 -12.71 5.17 23.20
CA GLY A 609 -12.40 6.23 24.15
C GLY A 609 -11.58 7.37 23.54
N ARG A 610 -11.26 8.37 24.37
CA ARG A 610 -10.46 9.53 23.96
C ARG A 610 -9.06 9.13 23.42
N PHE A 611 -8.48 8.08 24.01
CA PHE A 611 -7.10 7.64 23.75
C PHE A 611 -7.02 6.28 23.03
N GLY A 612 -8.11 5.79 22.47
CA GLY A 612 -8.20 4.51 21.80
C GLY A 612 -9.33 3.64 22.34
N PRO A 613 -9.43 2.37 21.91
CA PRO A 613 -10.47 1.46 22.36
C PRO A 613 -10.32 1.13 23.85
N VAL A 614 -11.45 1.12 24.57
CA VAL A 614 -11.52 0.88 26.01
C VAL A 614 -12.68 -0.03 26.36
N VAL A 615 -12.50 -0.84 27.40
CA VAL A 615 -13.59 -1.51 28.10
C VAL A 615 -14.04 -0.62 29.24
N GLN A 616 -15.36 -0.54 29.46
CA GLN A 616 -15.99 0.20 30.54
C GLN A 616 -16.89 -0.73 31.34
N ILE A 617 -16.79 -0.71 32.65
CA ILE A 617 -17.76 -1.35 33.60
C ILE A 617 -18.62 -0.26 34.20
N GLY A 618 -19.93 -0.38 34.00
CA GLY A 618 -20.95 0.53 34.52
C GLY A 618 -21.23 1.72 33.57
N SER A 619 -22.32 2.44 33.82
CA SER A 619 -22.76 3.61 33.08
C SER A 619 -22.30 4.91 33.72
N ALA A 620 -22.31 6.00 32.91
CA ALA A 620 -22.07 7.35 33.42
C ALA A 620 -23.18 7.84 34.39
N ASP A 621 -24.37 7.26 34.27
CA ASP A 621 -25.55 7.60 35.06
C ASP A 621 -25.64 6.79 36.40
N ASP A 622 -24.71 5.85 36.61
CA ASP A 622 -24.64 5.07 37.84
C ASP A 622 -24.15 5.92 39.04
N GLU A 623 -24.59 5.62 40.25
CA GLU A 623 -24.09 6.26 41.48
C GLU A 623 -22.59 6.07 41.69
N VAL A 624 -22.04 4.95 41.20
CA VAL A 624 -20.62 4.62 41.25
C VAL A 624 -20.00 4.94 39.88
N LYS A 625 -18.95 5.75 39.87
CA LYS A 625 -18.23 6.10 38.64
C LYS A 625 -17.83 4.86 37.86
N PRO A 626 -17.96 4.89 36.49
CA PRO A 626 -17.55 3.78 35.68
C PRO A 626 -16.03 3.56 35.76
N ARG A 627 -15.61 2.29 35.64
CA ARG A 627 -14.20 1.88 35.54
C ARG A 627 -13.84 1.71 34.10
N PHE A 628 -12.59 2.01 33.73
CA PHE A 628 -12.09 1.91 32.36
C PHE A 628 -10.80 1.11 32.33
N ALA A 629 -10.68 0.23 31.34
CA ALA A 629 -9.44 -0.47 30.99
C ALA A 629 -9.18 -0.32 29.46
N GLN A 630 -7.93 -0.09 29.10
CA GLN A 630 -7.56 0.06 27.69
C GLN A 630 -7.41 -1.31 27.02
N LEU A 631 -7.87 -1.48 25.78
CA LEU A 631 -7.64 -2.71 25.03
C LEU A 631 -6.14 -2.86 24.74
N PRO A 632 -5.58 -4.06 24.99
CA PRO A 632 -4.21 -4.36 24.63
C PRO A 632 -4.04 -4.47 23.12
N SER A 633 -2.82 -4.28 22.63
CA SER A 633 -2.48 -4.48 21.23
C SER A 633 -2.81 -5.90 20.77
N GLY A 634 -3.47 -6.03 19.64
CA GLY A 634 -3.90 -7.33 19.08
C GLY A 634 -5.32 -7.78 19.46
N LYS A 635 -6.01 -7.06 20.35
CA LYS A 635 -7.44 -7.23 20.60
C LYS A 635 -8.22 -6.11 19.94
N SER A 636 -9.40 -6.42 19.39
CA SER A 636 -10.28 -5.45 18.74
C SER A 636 -11.62 -5.32 19.46
N ILE A 637 -12.31 -4.20 19.23
CA ILE A 637 -13.67 -3.99 19.72
C ILE A 637 -14.63 -5.10 19.24
N GLU A 638 -14.42 -5.61 18.02
CA GLU A 638 -15.30 -6.61 17.41
C GLU A 638 -15.12 -8.00 18.04
N THR A 639 -13.90 -8.37 18.42
CA THR A 639 -13.56 -9.75 18.78
C THR A 639 -13.42 -10.00 20.27
N ILE A 640 -13.23 -8.96 21.10
CA ILE A 640 -13.07 -9.14 22.55
C ILE A 640 -14.32 -9.77 23.18
N THR A 641 -14.13 -10.79 24.02
CA THR A 641 -15.18 -11.44 24.80
C THR A 641 -15.36 -10.78 26.17
N LEU A 642 -16.47 -11.10 26.87
CA LEU A 642 -16.71 -10.61 28.24
C LEU A 642 -15.58 -11.04 29.17
N ASP A 643 -15.18 -12.30 29.13
CA ASP A 643 -14.15 -12.85 30.02
C ASP A 643 -12.81 -12.15 29.81
N GLU A 644 -12.40 -11.98 28.56
CA GLU A 644 -11.18 -11.24 28.20
C GLU A 644 -11.25 -9.77 28.65
N ALA A 645 -12.41 -9.13 28.52
CA ALA A 645 -12.63 -7.76 28.96
C ALA A 645 -12.51 -7.63 30.48
N LEU A 646 -13.08 -8.55 31.25
CA LEU A 646 -12.99 -8.56 32.70
C LEU A 646 -11.57 -8.81 33.20
N GLU A 647 -10.79 -9.64 32.52
CA GLU A 647 -9.38 -9.84 32.83
C GLU A 647 -8.58 -8.52 32.86
N LEU A 648 -8.90 -7.55 31.97
CA LEU A 648 -8.21 -6.27 31.92
C LEU A 648 -8.35 -5.44 33.20
N PHE A 649 -9.39 -5.69 34.00
CA PHE A 649 -9.63 -4.98 35.26
C PHE A 649 -8.89 -5.59 36.44
N ARG A 650 -8.16 -6.69 36.26
CA ARG A 650 -7.22 -7.26 37.24
C ARG A 650 -5.95 -6.44 37.39
N LEU A 651 -5.70 -5.50 36.44
CA LEU A 651 -4.64 -4.52 36.59
C LEU A 651 -5.11 -3.28 37.35
N PRO A 652 -4.27 -2.61 38.19
CA PRO A 652 -2.86 -2.96 38.44
C PRO A 652 -2.72 -4.15 39.39
N ARG A 653 -1.75 -5.05 39.13
CA ARG A 653 -1.43 -6.16 40.00
C ARG A 653 -0.07 -6.01 40.67
N ASN A 654 0.01 -6.28 41.94
CA ASN A 654 1.25 -6.40 42.70
C ASN A 654 1.92 -7.76 42.35
N ILE A 655 3.17 -7.73 41.92
CA ILE A 655 3.94 -8.93 41.53
C ILE A 655 5.08 -9.24 42.49
N GLY A 656 5.24 -8.45 43.55
CA GLY A 656 6.22 -8.65 44.63
C GLY A 656 6.96 -7.36 45.00
N GLU A 657 8.01 -7.49 45.78
CA GLU A 657 8.85 -6.38 46.21
C GLU A 657 10.26 -6.48 45.63
N TYR A 658 10.85 -5.35 45.34
CA TYR A 658 12.23 -5.20 44.87
C TYR A 658 12.87 -3.96 45.48
N GLU A 659 14.05 -4.08 46.06
CA GLU A 659 14.77 -2.99 46.79
C GLU A 659 13.92 -2.27 47.85
N GLY A 660 12.98 -2.96 48.47
CA GLY A 660 12.09 -2.39 49.52
C GLY A 660 10.85 -1.69 49.01
N ASP A 661 10.65 -1.62 47.70
CA ASP A 661 9.46 -1.04 47.09
C ASP A 661 8.62 -2.10 46.38
N ILE A 662 7.30 -1.89 46.40
CA ILE A 662 6.34 -2.76 45.69
C ILE A 662 6.50 -2.57 44.17
N VAL A 663 6.61 -3.70 43.46
CA VAL A 663 6.59 -3.72 42.00
C VAL A 663 5.19 -4.01 41.51
N THR A 664 4.62 -3.09 40.74
CA THR A 664 3.24 -3.17 40.25
C THR A 664 3.22 -3.15 38.73
N ILE A 665 2.45 -4.06 38.10
CA ILE A 665 2.13 -4.03 36.69
C ILE A 665 0.83 -3.26 36.51
N GLY A 666 0.84 -2.23 35.67
CA GLY A 666 -0.34 -1.45 35.34
C GLY A 666 -0.47 -1.22 33.85
N SER A 667 -1.60 -0.65 33.46
CA SER A 667 -1.81 -0.17 32.09
C SER A 667 -2.15 1.32 32.11
N GLY A 668 -1.58 2.09 31.20
CA GLY A 668 -1.76 3.53 31.14
C GLY A 668 -1.81 4.05 29.71
N ARG A 669 -1.88 5.36 29.57
CA ARG A 669 -2.01 6.08 28.30
C ARG A 669 -0.99 5.65 27.21
N PHE A 670 0.19 5.19 27.63
CA PHE A 670 1.27 4.78 26.74
C PHE A 670 1.43 3.25 26.65
N GLY A 671 0.45 2.50 27.12
CA GLY A 671 0.46 1.03 27.17
C GLY A 671 0.78 0.48 28.55
N PRO A 672 0.99 -0.85 28.64
CA PRO A 672 1.35 -1.52 29.91
C PRO A 672 2.71 -1.06 30.42
N TYR A 673 2.85 -1.02 31.74
CA TYR A 673 4.08 -0.59 32.39
C TYR A 673 4.35 -1.35 33.70
N VAL A 674 5.62 -1.39 34.08
CA VAL A 674 6.09 -1.74 35.42
C VAL A 674 6.25 -0.44 36.22
N GLN A 675 5.70 -0.36 37.39
CA GLN A 675 5.92 0.73 38.34
C GLN A 675 6.76 0.23 39.52
N HIS A 676 7.83 0.94 39.85
CA HIS A 676 8.75 0.68 40.94
C HIS A 676 9.37 1.97 41.46
N GLY A 677 9.36 2.23 42.75
CA GLY A 677 9.97 3.43 43.38
C GLY A 677 9.50 4.73 42.74
N GLY A 678 8.20 4.87 42.41
CA GLY A 678 7.61 6.02 41.74
C GLY A 678 8.00 6.22 40.28
N LYS A 679 8.82 5.34 39.67
CA LYS A 679 9.21 5.34 38.27
C LYS A 679 8.41 4.34 37.46
N TYR A 680 8.25 4.63 36.17
CA TYR A 680 7.50 3.81 35.21
C TYR A 680 8.43 3.31 34.10
N VAL A 681 8.35 2.02 33.81
CA VAL A 681 9.06 1.34 32.73
C VAL A 681 8.05 0.71 31.80
N SER A 682 8.02 1.10 30.52
CA SER A 682 7.09 0.51 29.55
C SER A 682 7.39 -0.96 29.35
N LEU A 683 6.37 -1.81 29.29
CA LEU A 683 6.51 -3.19 28.87
C LEU A 683 6.74 -3.27 27.35
N PRO A 684 7.62 -4.14 26.87
CA PRO A 684 7.70 -4.50 25.48
C PRO A 684 6.37 -5.04 24.95
N LYS A 685 6.09 -4.82 23.65
CA LYS A 685 4.81 -5.23 23.03
C LYS A 685 4.58 -6.75 23.04
N GLU A 686 5.67 -7.49 23.12
CA GLU A 686 5.68 -8.95 23.12
C GLU A 686 5.40 -9.56 24.51
N MET A 687 5.42 -8.73 25.56
CA MET A 687 5.17 -9.17 26.92
C MET A 687 3.71 -8.93 27.32
N ASP A 688 3.01 -9.99 27.69
CA ASP A 688 1.66 -9.90 28.25
C ASP A 688 1.71 -9.43 29.70
N PRO A 689 1.09 -8.27 30.05
CA PRO A 689 1.07 -7.73 31.41
C PRO A 689 0.44 -8.68 32.45
N MET A 690 -0.33 -9.67 32.01
CA MET A 690 -0.95 -10.65 32.90
C MET A 690 0.00 -11.79 33.32
N THR A 691 1.03 -12.08 32.51
CA THR A 691 1.97 -13.18 32.72
C THR A 691 3.34 -12.74 33.20
N VAL A 692 3.65 -11.43 33.13
CA VAL A 692 4.96 -10.86 33.54
C VAL A 692 5.26 -11.24 34.99
N THR A 693 6.45 -11.81 35.22
CA THR A 693 6.95 -12.21 36.54
C THR A 693 7.75 -11.08 37.19
N LEU A 694 8.01 -11.20 38.51
CA LEU A 694 8.89 -10.26 39.22
C LEU A 694 10.31 -10.24 38.62
N ALA A 695 10.82 -11.40 38.19
CA ALA A 695 12.15 -11.51 37.58
C ALA A 695 12.23 -10.71 36.26
N ASP A 696 11.19 -10.80 35.42
CA ASP A 696 11.11 -10.04 34.16
C ASP A 696 11.05 -8.53 34.44
N ALA A 697 10.25 -8.12 35.42
CA ALA A 697 10.13 -6.72 35.81
C ALA A 697 11.45 -6.16 36.34
N ILE A 698 12.19 -6.90 37.16
CA ILE A 698 13.52 -6.50 37.65
C ILE A 698 14.50 -6.31 36.49
N LYS A 699 14.48 -7.22 35.52
CA LYS A 699 15.32 -7.11 34.32
C LYS A 699 15.02 -5.81 33.55
N LEU A 700 13.74 -5.52 33.28
CA LEU A 700 13.34 -4.29 32.61
C LEU A 700 13.72 -3.02 33.38
N ILE A 701 13.59 -3.03 34.72
CA ILE A 701 14.01 -1.93 35.58
C ILE A 701 15.52 -1.73 35.48
N ALA A 702 16.30 -2.81 35.51
CA ALA A 702 17.76 -2.76 35.42
C ALA A 702 18.21 -2.24 34.05
N GLU A 703 17.62 -2.72 32.97
CA GLU A 703 17.90 -2.26 31.59
C GLU A 703 17.56 -0.76 31.43
N LYS A 704 16.47 -0.30 32.00
CA LYS A 704 16.08 1.10 31.95
C LYS A 704 17.05 1.99 32.73
N ARG A 705 17.48 1.55 33.91
CA ARG A 705 18.49 2.27 34.73
C ARG A 705 19.82 2.34 34.01
N GLU A 706 20.24 1.26 33.33
CA GLU A 706 21.47 1.25 32.54
C GLU A 706 21.37 2.18 31.32
N GLN A 707 20.25 2.20 30.61
CA GLN A 707 20.00 3.14 29.53
C GLN A 707 20.04 4.62 30.03
N GLU A 708 19.47 4.87 31.22
CA GLU A 708 19.52 6.21 31.83
C GLU A 708 20.95 6.62 32.21
N ARG A 709 21.75 5.67 32.72
CA ARG A 709 23.19 5.92 33.00
C ARG A 709 23.97 6.22 31.72
N GLN A 710 23.79 5.41 30.68
CA GLN A 710 24.45 5.62 29.38
C GLN A 710 24.02 6.89 28.69
N ARG A 711 22.80 7.34 28.97
CA ARG A 711 22.29 8.63 28.46
C ARG A 711 22.95 9.83 29.12
N HIS A 712 23.30 9.71 30.39
CA HIS A 712 23.90 10.81 31.19
C HIS A 712 25.42 10.86 30.90
N ILE A 713 25.90 11.99 30.34
CA ILE A 713 27.32 12.22 30.05
C ILE A 713 27.96 13.05 31.17
N LYS A 714 27.35 14.20 31.53
CA LYS A 714 27.90 15.11 32.52
C LYS A 714 26.83 15.99 33.16
N SER A 715 27.01 16.28 34.47
CA SER A 715 26.26 17.30 35.22
C SER A 715 27.24 18.37 35.74
N PHE A 716 26.74 19.52 36.07
CA PHE A 716 27.54 20.65 36.60
C PHE A 716 27.07 21.01 38.01
N GLU A 717 28.00 21.24 38.91
CA GLU A 717 27.69 21.65 40.28
C GLU A 717 27.21 23.11 40.34
N GLU A 718 27.64 23.93 39.37
CA GLU A 718 27.29 25.33 39.25
C GLU A 718 25.83 25.56 38.87
N ASP A 719 25.22 24.59 38.18
CA ASP A 719 23.82 24.64 37.77
C ASP A 719 23.27 23.23 37.62
N SER A 720 22.47 22.82 38.59
CA SER A 720 21.84 21.48 38.62
C SER A 720 20.83 21.25 37.52
N THR A 721 20.38 22.30 36.81
CA THR A 721 19.45 22.19 35.67
C THR A 721 20.17 21.92 34.36
N MET A 722 21.49 22.21 34.32
CA MET A 722 22.31 22.01 33.12
C MET A 722 23.02 20.68 33.14
N GLN A 723 22.74 19.85 32.09
CA GLN A 723 23.35 18.53 31.90
C GLN A 723 23.69 18.30 30.46
N VAL A 724 24.74 17.51 30.22
CA VAL A 724 25.04 16.95 28.87
C VAL A 724 24.55 15.54 28.82
N LEU A 725 23.67 15.28 27.88
CA LEU A 725 23.00 14.00 27.70
C LEU A 725 23.25 13.43 26.29
N ASN A 726 23.26 12.12 26.17
CA ASN A 726 23.32 11.45 24.88
C ASN A 726 21.91 11.21 24.33
N GLY A 727 21.65 11.55 23.10
CA GLY A 727 20.36 11.39 22.44
C GLY A 727 20.45 10.64 21.12
N ARG A 728 19.31 10.35 20.50
CA ARG A 728 19.22 9.62 19.21
C ARG A 728 20.05 10.25 18.09
N PHE A 729 20.30 11.55 18.16
CA PHE A 729 21.05 12.31 17.14
C PHE A 729 22.42 12.80 17.62
N GLY A 730 22.94 12.20 18.68
CA GLY A 730 24.19 12.55 19.34
C GLY A 730 24.01 13.36 20.63
N PRO A 731 25.11 13.77 21.28
CA PRO A 731 25.09 14.52 22.52
C PRO A 731 24.37 15.88 22.40
N TYR A 732 23.66 16.27 23.45
CA TYR A 732 22.98 17.56 23.55
C TYR A 732 23.00 18.10 24.99
N ILE A 733 22.79 19.40 25.14
CA ILE A 733 22.73 20.08 26.45
C ILE A 733 21.24 20.21 26.83
N THR A 734 20.87 19.87 28.04
CA THR A 734 19.59 20.28 28.65
C THR A 734 19.85 21.33 29.71
N CYS A 735 19.01 22.37 29.73
CA CYS A 735 19.08 23.46 30.70
C CYS A 735 17.64 23.99 30.90
N ASP A 736 17.17 24.12 32.15
CA ASP A 736 15.81 24.55 32.50
C ASP A 736 14.70 23.81 31.74
N GLY A 737 14.89 22.51 31.54
CA GLY A 737 13.93 21.67 30.81
C GLY A 737 13.87 21.87 29.29
N LYS A 738 14.77 22.72 28.73
CA LYS A 738 14.93 22.92 27.29
C LYS A 738 16.16 22.18 26.78
N ASN A 739 16.08 21.66 25.54
CA ASN A 739 17.18 20.92 24.92
C ASN A 739 17.86 21.75 23.85
N TYR A 740 19.18 21.82 23.92
CA TYR A 740 20.05 22.57 23.02
C TYR A 740 21.00 21.63 22.30
N ARG A 741 21.09 21.78 20.99
CA ARG A 741 21.91 20.90 20.16
C ARG A 741 23.40 21.21 20.34
N LEU A 742 24.19 20.19 20.62
CA LEU A 742 25.65 20.32 20.65
C LEU A 742 26.19 20.33 19.20
N PRO A 743 27.10 21.24 18.83
CA PRO A 743 27.76 21.20 17.52
C PRO A 743 28.49 19.88 17.28
N LYS A 744 28.43 19.35 16.07
CA LYS A 744 29.07 18.08 15.74
C LYS A 744 30.55 17.98 16.06
N SER A 745 31.29 19.09 15.94
CA SER A 745 32.72 19.21 16.30
C SER A 745 33.02 18.99 17.79
N LEU A 746 32.01 19.08 18.66
CA LEU A 746 32.14 18.89 20.10
C LEU A 746 31.59 17.52 20.58
N HIS A 747 31.06 16.70 19.70
CA HIS A 747 30.47 15.42 20.09
C HIS A 747 31.47 14.47 20.73
N GLU A 748 32.71 14.37 20.22
CA GLU A 748 33.73 13.48 20.72
C GLU A 748 34.27 13.92 22.10
N ARG A 749 34.22 15.23 22.41
CA ARG A 749 34.63 15.76 23.69
C ARG A 749 33.48 16.16 24.62
N ALA A 750 32.29 15.68 24.38
CA ALA A 750 31.06 16.00 25.14
C ALA A 750 31.24 15.82 26.67
N ALA A 751 31.96 14.79 27.10
CA ALA A 751 32.29 14.54 28.52
C ALA A 751 33.31 15.51 29.13
N GLN A 752 34.07 16.21 28.29
CA GLN A 752 35.12 17.12 28.72
C GLN A 752 34.67 18.60 28.77
N LEU A 753 33.47 18.90 28.25
CA LEU A 753 32.92 20.24 28.20
C LEU A 753 32.82 20.84 29.62
N THR A 754 33.22 22.09 29.73
CA THR A 754 33.08 22.87 30.97
C THR A 754 31.71 23.53 31.06
N TYR A 755 31.30 23.94 32.26
CA TYR A 755 30.05 24.66 32.46
C TYR A 755 30.00 25.94 31.61
N ALA A 756 31.12 26.69 31.56
CA ALA A 756 31.21 27.93 30.78
C ALA A 756 31.00 27.69 29.27
N GLU A 757 31.59 26.61 28.71
CA GLU A 757 31.40 26.26 27.30
C GLU A 757 29.94 25.86 27.01
N CYS A 758 29.33 25.09 27.90
CA CYS A 758 27.92 24.71 27.76
C CYS A 758 26.99 25.92 27.86
N LYS A 759 27.24 26.82 28.78
CA LYS A 759 26.48 28.06 28.96
C LYS A 759 26.58 28.96 27.73
N GLU A 760 27.79 29.13 27.17
CA GLU A 760 27.99 29.89 25.94
C GLU A 760 27.20 29.33 24.77
N ILE A 761 27.09 28.00 24.65
CA ILE A 761 26.29 27.33 23.61
C ILE A 761 24.79 27.58 23.83
N VAL A 762 24.31 27.50 25.09
CA VAL A 762 22.93 27.77 25.45
C VAL A 762 22.54 29.22 25.17
N ASP A 763 23.41 30.19 25.56
CA ASP A 763 23.17 31.63 25.40
C ASP A 763 23.19 32.06 23.91
N LYS A 764 24.00 31.42 23.08
CA LYS A 764 24.09 31.69 21.64
C LYS A 764 23.02 30.95 20.81
N ALA A 765 22.33 29.97 21.38
CA ALA A 765 21.34 29.20 20.66
C ALA A 765 20.07 30.03 20.43
N PRO A 766 19.48 30.01 19.21
CA PRO A 766 18.14 30.58 18.99
C PRO A 766 17.14 29.88 19.90
N GLU A 767 16.22 30.65 20.49
CA GLU A 767 15.21 30.09 21.39
C GLU A 767 14.52 28.85 20.74
N PRO A 768 14.55 27.71 21.43
CA PRO A 768 13.92 26.50 20.87
C PRO A 768 12.42 26.75 20.69
N LYS A 769 11.94 26.60 19.48
CA LYS A 769 10.52 26.71 19.17
C LYS A 769 9.74 25.77 20.11
N VAL A 770 8.98 26.35 21.02
CA VAL A 770 8.09 25.60 21.91
C VAL A 770 7.15 24.78 21.04
N ARG A 771 7.34 23.48 21.00
CA ARG A 771 6.35 22.58 20.40
C ARG A 771 5.08 22.71 21.25
N ARG A 772 4.10 23.45 20.75
CA ARG A 772 2.74 23.39 21.30
C ARG A 772 2.33 21.92 21.30
N LYS A 773 2.13 21.34 22.48
CA LYS A 773 1.52 20.02 22.61
C LYS A 773 0.17 20.06 21.88
N LYS A 774 0.08 19.34 20.77
CA LYS A 774 -1.21 19.03 20.13
C LYS A 774 -1.99 18.05 20.98
#